data_2c95fd14e82ef64e437365f6518df389
#
_entry.id   2c95fd14e82ef64e437365f6518df389
#
_cell.length_a   1.000
_cell.length_b   1.000
_cell.length_c   1.000
_cell.angle_alpha   90.00
_cell.angle_beta   90.00
_cell.angle_gamma   90.00
#
_symmetry.space_group_name_H-M   'P 1'
#
loop_
_entity.id
_entity.type
_entity.pdbx_description
1 polymer ?
#
loop_
_entity_poly.entity_id
_entity_poly.type
_entity_poly.pdbx_seq_one_letter_code
_entity_poly.pdbx_strand_id
1 'polypeptide(L)'
;MKVKFTNYIWLLIFGFMGVSSLMAQVHDRSWKQVIYQKEASWFATNEAKQVAENVLLYQRDIGGWPKNVPMHLTLSKVEKKELEALKTTGLEATTDNGATTQEMLFLSKMYAQTADERYKKSFLQGLGYILEAQYENGGWPQFYPLKKGYYSHITYNDDSMVHIMNLLLELRNNSDYYSIKPSKEQLERVNEAFKKGIDCILNTQYKQNGILTGWCAQHDAVTLEPAKARAYELPSLSGAESVGIVKLLMSVENPSIEVINAVNSAVTWFENSKVLGLRQERTYDANGRVVDKVMIADKDAPPLWGRFMELDDNTPFFCDRDGVKKYKLSEIGAERRNGYRWYTDAPSMVLEVYPNWKKKYVFSKSKGTQSSHEIVVSKDGTGDYTSIQEAINNTKAFPYDRLTIFIKNGVYKEKIKVHEWNTNLSIIGESREGTIITYDDYFNKIGLGRNSTFYTYTLLVEANNVVLKNLTIENSSGEVGQAVALSVFSDEVAVINCKLLGNQDTLYASGKGKQYYKDCYIEGTTDFIFGSATAYFENCQIHSKKNSYVTAASTPQESEFGYVFKDCKLTADAGVTEVYLGRPWRIYAQTVFINCELGSHILPEGWHNWSKPEAEQTAFYGEYSNSGKGFAPRKRVEWSHQLTSKEAEQYTLKHVLGNGLPQGKKEWYEIL
;
A
#
# COMPACT_ATOMS: atom_id res chain seq x y z
N MET A 1 -48.47 39.39 64.29
CA MET A 1 -48.78 38.53 65.43
C MET A 1 -47.55 37.69 65.76
N LYS A 2 -47.05 37.78 66.98
CA LYS A 2 -45.82 37.21 67.50
C LYS A 2 -45.83 35.70 67.42
N VAL A 3 -44.67 35.07 67.04
CA VAL A 3 -44.27 33.77 67.61
C VAL A 3 -42.75 33.66 67.66
N LYS A 4 -42.30 33.17 68.74
CA LYS A 4 -40.99 33.18 69.39
C LYS A 4 -39.92 32.33 68.70
N PHE A 5 -38.68 32.84 68.77
CA PHE A 5 -37.44 32.05 68.63
C PHE A 5 -37.31 31.06 69.79
N THR A 6 -36.85 29.87 69.45
CA THR A 6 -36.24 28.95 70.43
C THR A 6 -34.99 28.34 69.75
N ASN A 7 -33.86 28.75 70.38
CA ASN A 7 -32.51 28.24 70.03
C ASN A 7 -32.38 26.77 70.43
N TYR A 8 -31.92 25.92 69.50
CA TYR A 8 -31.24 24.71 69.88
C TYR A 8 -29.85 24.69 69.24
N ILE A 9 -28.87 24.79 70.16
CA ILE A 9 -27.46 24.52 69.86
C ILE A 9 -27.29 23.04 69.64
N TRP A 10 -26.97 22.64 68.39
CA TRP A 10 -26.45 21.31 68.11
C TRP A 10 -24.96 21.42 67.96
N LEU A 11 -24.21 20.78 68.87
CA LEU A 11 -22.78 20.49 68.71
C LEU A 11 -22.56 19.69 67.43
N LEU A 12 -21.93 20.28 66.43
CA LEU A 12 -21.35 19.58 65.28
C LEU A 12 -20.07 18.89 65.75
N ILE A 13 -20.18 17.61 66.09
CA ILE A 13 -19.05 16.69 66.14
C ILE A 13 -18.70 16.41 64.69
N PHE A 14 -17.70 17.08 64.10
CA PHE A 14 -17.07 16.74 62.89
C PHE A 14 -16.28 15.40 63.13
N GLY A 15 -16.95 14.29 62.93
CA GLY A 15 -16.28 13.02 62.72
C GLY A 15 -15.46 13.12 61.45
N PHE A 16 -14.16 13.19 61.56
CA PHE A 16 -13.24 12.89 60.46
C PHE A 16 -13.47 11.43 60.07
N MET A 17 -14.45 11.17 59.21
CA MET A 17 -14.45 9.97 58.42
C MET A 17 -13.32 10.16 57.39
N GLY A 18 -12.13 9.67 57.75
CA GLY A 18 -11.08 9.41 56.79
C GLY A 18 -11.66 8.50 55.73
N VAL A 19 -11.83 9.02 54.51
CA VAL A 19 -11.98 8.23 53.33
C VAL A 19 -10.62 7.51 53.14
N SER A 20 -10.42 6.41 53.88
CA SER A 20 -9.45 5.40 53.48
C SER A 20 -9.96 4.85 52.15
N SER A 21 -9.55 5.48 51.03
CA SER A 21 -9.52 4.78 49.78
C SER A 21 -8.74 3.49 50.07
N LEU A 22 -9.41 2.34 50.00
CA LEU A 22 -8.75 1.02 49.92
C LEU A 22 -7.90 1.02 48.65
N MET A 23 -6.71 1.58 48.71
CA MET A 23 -5.66 1.34 47.77
C MET A 23 -5.32 -0.14 47.95
N ALA A 24 -5.65 -1.00 46.96
CA ALA A 24 -5.19 -2.36 46.98
C ALA A 24 -3.70 -2.36 47.30
N GLN A 25 -3.28 -3.14 48.31
CA GLN A 25 -1.85 -3.22 48.67
C GLN A 25 -1.07 -3.63 47.42
N VAL A 26 0.17 -3.18 47.30
CA VAL A 26 1.03 -3.50 46.12
C VAL A 26 1.08 -4.99 45.85
N HIS A 27 1.01 -5.82 46.89
CA HIS A 27 0.97 -7.29 46.79
C HIS A 27 -0.22 -7.86 46.02
N ASP A 28 -1.33 -7.15 45.96
CA ASP A 28 -2.55 -7.61 45.24
C ASP A 28 -2.55 -7.23 43.77
N ARG A 29 -1.51 -6.52 43.30
CA ARG A 29 -1.38 -6.04 41.91
C ARG A 29 -0.48 -6.99 41.13
N SER A 30 -0.63 -6.99 39.81
CA SER A 30 0.37 -7.57 38.92
C SER A 30 1.61 -6.67 38.82
N TRP A 31 2.79 -7.24 38.53
CA TRP A 31 4.01 -6.47 38.31
C TRP A 31 3.82 -5.35 37.28
N LYS A 32 3.12 -5.64 36.19
CA LYS A 32 2.77 -4.65 35.17
C LYS A 32 1.93 -3.46 35.74
N GLN A 33 0.96 -3.73 36.60
CA GLN A 33 0.18 -2.67 37.26
C GLN A 33 1.03 -1.79 38.18
N VAL A 34 2.06 -2.35 38.83
CA VAL A 34 2.99 -1.60 39.68
C VAL A 34 3.87 -0.68 38.84
N ILE A 35 4.47 -1.18 37.75
CA ILE A 35 5.35 -0.40 36.86
C ILE A 35 4.58 0.77 36.22
N TYR A 36 3.37 0.50 35.73
CA TYR A 36 2.53 1.48 35.04
C TYR A 36 1.63 2.27 35.97
N GLN A 37 1.96 2.34 37.27
CA GLN A 37 1.29 3.23 38.22
C GLN A 37 1.25 4.67 37.70
N LYS A 38 0.05 5.30 37.73
CA LYS A 38 -0.18 6.64 37.18
C LYS A 38 0.24 7.75 38.11
N GLU A 39 0.15 7.53 39.43
CA GLU A 39 0.50 8.56 40.43
C GLU A 39 2.00 8.64 40.65
N ALA A 40 2.61 9.71 40.14
CA ALA A 40 4.05 9.93 40.27
C ALA A 40 4.51 9.95 41.72
N SER A 41 3.71 10.52 42.64
CA SER A 41 4.01 10.58 44.08
C SER A 41 4.18 9.24 44.77
N TRP A 42 3.53 8.17 44.23
CA TRP A 42 3.70 6.83 44.76
C TRP A 42 5.16 6.35 44.71
N PHE A 43 5.91 6.71 43.66
CA PHE A 43 7.32 6.33 43.49
C PHE A 43 8.24 6.96 44.55
N ALA A 44 7.77 7.95 45.36
CA ALA A 44 8.51 8.49 46.51
C ALA A 44 8.24 7.75 47.84
N THR A 45 7.22 6.88 47.89
CA THR A 45 6.79 6.18 49.09
C THR A 45 7.78 5.12 49.58
N ASN A 46 7.69 4.74 50.85
CA ASN A 46 8.51 3.65 51.41
C ASN A 46 8.17 2.28 50.76
N GLU A 47 6.90 2.08 50.39
CA GLU A 47 6.46 0.87 49.66
C GLU A 47 7.17 0.77 48.32
N ALA A 48 7.19 1.82 47.50
CA ALA A 48 7.88 1.87 46.24
C ALA A 48 9.40 1.66 46.40
N LYS A 49 10.01 2.23 47.44
CA LYS A 49 11.44 2.00 47.74
C LYS A 49 11.74 0.58 48.09
N GLN A 50 10.89 -0.13 48.83
CA GLN A 50 11.05 -1.57 49.10
C GLN A 50 10.97 -2.40 47.81
N VAL A 51 10.05 -2.09 46.92
CA VAL A 51 9.97 -2.70 45.59
C VAL A 51 11.26 -2.44 44.81
N ALA A 52 11.76 -1.21 44.82
CA ALA A 52 12.98 -0.83 44.10
C ALA A 52 14.21 -1.60 44.59
N GLU A 53 14.34 -1.85 45.89
CA GLU A 53 15.44 -2.71 46.42
C GLU A 53 15.38 -4.14 45.82
N ASN A 54 14.16 -4.71 45.65
CA ASN A 54 14.03 -6.00 44.98
C ASN A 54 14.43 -5.89 43.51
N VAL A 55 13.97 -4.87 42.78
CA VAL A 55 14.34 -4.67 41.37
C VAL A 55 15.85 -4.56 41.20
N LEU A 56 16.54 -3.83 42.05
CA LEU A 56 18.02 -3.76 42.08
C LEU A 56 18.67 -5.12 42.37
N LEU A 57 18.04 -5.93 43.23
CA LEU A 57 18.56 -7.25 43.59
C LEU A 57 18.41 -8.28 42.46
N TYR A 58 17.32 -8.20 41.69
CA TYR A 58 17.06 -9.07 40.54
C TYR A 58 17.95 -8.74 39.32
N GLN A 59 18.53 -7.55 39.22
CA GLN A 59 19.42 -7.19 38.12
C GLN A 59 20.67 -8.06 38.11
N ARG A 60 21.02 -8.63 36.96
CA ARG A 60 22.29 -9.30 36.75
C ARG A 60 23.42 -8.29 36.54
N ASP A 61 24.63 -8.62 36.85
CA ASP A 61 25.80 -7.73 36.74
C ASP A 61 26.04 -7.28 35.27
N ILE A 62 25.62 -8.09 34.30
CA ILE A 62 25.59 -7.72 32.87
C ILE A 62 24.54 -6.67 32.53
N GLY A 63 23.65 -6.28 33.43
CA GLY A 63 22.68 -5.22 33.30
C GLY A 63 21.23 -5.65 33.09
N GLY A 64 20.96 -6.84 32.59
CA GLY A 64 19.60 -7.32 32.30
C GLY A 64 18.85 -7.93 33.48
N TRP A 65 17.54 -8.12 33.32
CA TRP A 65 16.67 -8.76 34.33
C TRP A 65 16.00 -10.03 33.77
N PRO A 66 15.58 -10.96 34.69
CA PRO A 66 14.78 -12.11 34.33
C PRO A 66 13.34 -11.75 34.04
N LYS A 67 12.67 -12.54 33.17
CA LYS A 67 11.26 -12.33 32.81
C LYS A 67 10.29 -13.00 33.78
N ASN A 68 9.03 -12.55 33.78
CA ASN A 68 7.88 -13.14 34.46
C ASN A 68 8.08 -13.27 36.00
N VAL A 69 8.83 -12.37 36.59
CA VAL A 69 9.05 -12.29 38.03
C VAL A 69 8.22 -11.17 38.64
N PRO A 70 7.41 -11.45 39.69
CA PRO A 70 6.66 -10.43 40.42
C PRO A 70 7.57 -9.73 41.45
N MET A 71 8.47 -8.84 40.99
CA MET A 71 9.51 -8.20 41.79
C MET A 71 8.98 -7.29 42.91
N HIS A 72 7.68 -7.00 42.93
CA HIS A 72 7.00 -6.23 43.96
C HIS A 72 6.65 -7.02 45.22
N LEU A 73 6.80 -8.33 45.19
CA LEU A 73 6.51 -9.18 46.33
C LEU A 73 7.67 -9.19 47.36
N THR A 74 7.33 -9.42 48.61
CA THR A 74 8.32 -9.47 49.71
C THR A 74 9.22 -10.69 49.57
N LEU A 75 10.54 -10.49 49.63
CA LEU A 75 11.54 -11.55 49.57
C LEU A 75 12.00 -11.97 50.97
N SER A 76 12.08 -13.25 51.19
CA SER A 76 12.72 -13.83 52.36
C SER A 76 14.24 -13.65 52.37
N LYS A 77 14.90 -13.86 53.52
CA LYS A 77 16.37 -13.78 53.62
C LYS A 77 17.06 -14.83 52.74
N VAL A 78 16.45 -16.00 52.55
CA VAL A 78 17.00 -17.08 51.71
C VAL A 78 16.95 -16.65 50.23
N GLU A 79 15.81 -16.21 49.75
CA GLU A 79 15.63 -15.71 48.36
C GLU A 79 16.60 -14.57 48.05
N LYS A 80 16.77 -13.61 48.95
CA LYS A 80 17.73 -12.51 48.76
C LYS A 80 19.16 -13.01 48.57
N LYS A 81 19.60 -14.01 49.39
CA LYS A 81 20.92 -14.61 49.27
C LYS A 81 21.10 -15.38 47.96
N GLU A 82 20.07 -16.09 47.53
CA GLU A 82 20.07 -16.78 46.22
C GLU A 82 20.17 -15.79 45.07
N LEU A 83 19.43 -14.67 45.09
CA LEU A 83 19.51 -13.64 44.09
C LEU A 83 20.88 -12.96 44.03
N GLU A 84 21.53 -12.72 45.19
CA GLU A 84 22.89 -12.21 45.26
C GLU A 84 23.90 -13.16 44.59
N ALA A 85 23.74 -14.46 44.75
CA ALA A 85 24.57 -15.47 44.09
C ALA A 85 24.35 -15.54 42.59
N LEU A 86 23.12 -15.21 42.11
CA LEU A 86 22.78 -15.22 40.69
C LEU A 86 23.29 -14.00 39.94
N LYS A 87 23.59 -12.89 40.62
CA LYS A 87 24.00 -11.62 39.98
C LYS A 87 25.14 -11.79 38.99
N THR A 88 26.20 -12.52 39.39
CA THR A 88 27.42 -12.70 38.60
C THR A 88 27.28 -13.68 37.44
N THR A 89 26.18 -14.46 37.39
CA THR A 89 26.02 -15.54 36.42
C THR A 89 25.59 -15.06 35.04
N GLY A 90 24.96 -13.89 34.92
CA GLY A 90 24.28 -13.43 33.70
C GLY A 90 23.09 -14.29 33.28
N LEU A 91 22.76 -15.35 34.03
CA LEU A 91 21.68 -16.27 33.70
C LEU A 91 20.31 -15.59 33.73
N GLU A 92 19.44 -15.96 32.77
CA GLU A 92 18.07 -15.54 32.65
C GLU A 92 17.85 -14.05 32.29
N ALA A 93 18.92 -13.28 32.09
CA ALA A 93 18.78 -11.91 31.59
C ALA A 93 18.18 -11.95 30.18
N THR A 94 17.11 -11.17 29.96
CA THR A 94 16.32 -11.25 28.72
C THR A 94 15.56 -9.95 28.44
N THR A 95 15.11 -9.79 27.20
CA THR A 95 14.17 -8.71 26.78
C THR A 95 12.75 -9.24 26.51
N ASP A 96 12.57 -10.54 26.64
CA ASP A 96 11.29 -11.21 26.39
C ASP A 96 10.19 -10.80 27.40
N ASN A 97 8.93 -10.74 26.95
CA ASN A 97 7.78 -10.30 27.75
C ASN A 97 7.97 -8.92 28.41
N GLY A 98 8.75 -8.03 27.80
CA GLY A 98 9.06 -6.70 28.31
C GLY A 98 10.07 -6.66 29.46
N ALA A 99 10.68 -7.80 29.83
CA ALA A 99 11.76 -7.82 30.83
C ALA A 99 12.90 -6.87 30.42
N THR A 100 13.66 -6.41 31.37
CA THR A 100 14.70 -5.39 31.26
C THR A 100 14.12 -4.00 30.96
N THR A 101 13.34 -3.82 29.89
CA THR A 101 12.78 -2.50 29.51
C THR A 101 11.77 -1.99 30.54
N GLN A 102 10.93 -2.85 31.09
CA GLN A 102 9.94 -2.46 32.09
C GLN A 102 10.58 -2.17 33.46
N GLU A 103 11.63 -2.89 33.86
CA GLU A 103 12.39 -2.61 35.08
C GLU A 103 13.15 -1.29 34.95
N MET A 104 13.75 -1.01 33.79
CA MET A 104 14.37 0.28 33.50
C MET A 104 13.35 1.42 33.60
N LEU A 105 12.13 1.23 33.06
CA LEU A 105 11.04 2.19 33.18
C LEU A 105 10.68 2.47 34.66
N PHE A 106 10.54 1.41 35.45
CA PHE A 106 10.26 1.53 36.88
C PHE A 106 11.36 2.34 37.60
N LEU A 107 12.63 2.02 37.36
CA LEU A 107 13.78 2.70 37.97
C LEU A 107 13.89 4.16 37.53
N SER A 108 13.55 4.51 36.30
CA SER A 108 13.54 5.90 35.82
C SER A 108 12.51 6.74 36.58
N LYS A 109 11.31 6.18 36.84
CA LYS A 109 10.27 6.83 37.65
C LYS A 109 10.70 6.98 39.13
N MET A 110 11.35 5.96 39.67
CA MET A 110 11.92 6.05 41.02
C MET A 110 12.97 7.15 41.11
N TYR A 111 13.90 7.21 40.15
CA TYR A 111 14.92 8.25 40.09
C TYR A 111 14.31 9.66 39.98
N ALA A 112 13.32 9.81 39.12
CA ALA A 112 12.61 11.11 38.95
C ALA A 112 12.00 11.66 40.23
N GLN A 113 11.59 10.79 41.17
CA GLN A 113 10.93 11.19 42.42
C GLN A 113 11.86 11.22 43.64
N THR A 114 12.98 10.49 43.58
CA THR A 114 13.84 10.34 44.75
C THR A 114 15.24 10.90 44.59
N ALA A 115 15.70 11.09 43.36
CA ALA A 115 17.07 11.43 42.98
C ALA A 115 18.13 10.43 43.53
N ASP A 116 17.74 9.18 43.82
CA ASP A 116 18.67 8.16 44.28
C ASP A 116 19.50 7.62 43.11
N GLU A 117 20.80 7.93 43.11
CA GLU A 117 21.72 7.61 42.02
C GLU A 117 21.87 6.08 41.73
N ARG A 118 21.49 5.23 42.68
CA ARG A 118 21.49 3.78 42.49
C ARG A 118 20.50 3.39 41.35
N TYR A 119 19.35 4.03 41.30
CA TYR A 119 18.35 3.76 40.26
C TYR A 119 18.83 4.20 38.88
N LYS A 120 19.45 5.38 38.79
CA LYS A 120 20.07 5.86 37.56
C LYS A 120 21.20 4.96 37.11
N LYS A 121 22.09 4.55 38.00
CA LYS A 121 23.19 3.63 37.71
C LYS A 121 22.66 2.30 37.17
N SER A 122 21.66 1.73 37.83
CA SER A 122 21.03 0.48 37.41
C SER A 122 20.37 0.58 36.06
N PHE A 123 19.65 1.69 35.79
CA PHE A 123 19.08 1.98 34.47
C PHE A 123 20.18 2.01 33.39
N LEU A 124 21.27 2.74 33.62
CA LEU A 124 22.37 2.86 32.65
C LEU A 124 23.10 1.52 32.41
N GLN A 125 23.17 0.64 33.42
CA GLN A 125 23.63 -0.74 33.22
C GLN A 125 22.67 -1.54 32.32
N GLY A 126 21.34 -1.39 32.53
CA GLY A 126 20.32 -1.96 31.64
C GLY A 126 20.42 -1.45 30.20
N LEU A 127 20.70 -0.16 30.02
CA LEU A 127 20.94 0.42 28.71
C LEU A 127 22.19 -0.20 28.07
N GLY A 128 23.28 -0.35 28.81
CA GLY A 128 24.51 -1.05 28.36
C GLY A 128 24.20 -2.47 27.86
N TYR A 129 23.43 -3.23 28.65
CA TYR A 129 22.99 -4.58 28.28
C TYR A 129 22.24 -4.63 26.96
N ILE A 130 21.26 -3.71 26.76
CA ILE A 130 20.48 -3.63 25.52
C ILE A 130 21.38 -3.31 24.32
N LEU A 131 22.30 -2.35 24.47
CA LEU A 131 23.20 -1.93 23.39
C LEU A 131 24.24 -3.03 23.03
N GLU A 132 24.67 -3.82 24.01
CA GLU A 132 25.60 -4.94 23.77
C GLU A 132 24.91 -6.19 23.20
N ALA A 133 23.62 -6.37 23.50
CA ALA A 133 22.85 -7.51 22.99
C ALA A 133 22.45 -7.37 21.52
N GLN A 134 22.61 -6.19 20.90
CA GLN A 134 22.22 -5.94 19.51
C GLN A 134 23.16 -6.64 18.54
N TYR A 135 22.62 -7.37 17.58
CA TYR A 135 23.36 -7.92 16.46
C TYR A 135 23.85 -6.81 15.50
N GLU A 136 24.88 -7.12 14.73
CA GLU A 136 25.40 -6.17 13.72
C GLU A 136 24.36 -5.77 12.67
N ASN A 137 23.44 -6.68 12.35
CA ASN A 137 22.31 -6.40 11.45
C ASN A 137 21.17 -5.58 12.08
N GLY A 138 21.32 -5.17 13.35
CA GLY A 138 20.38 -4.32 14.07
C GLY A 138 19.28 -5.04 14.85
N GLY A 139 19.16 -6.36 14.75
CA GLY A 139 18.20 -7.16 15.49
C GLY A 139 18.62 -7.44 16.93
N TRP A 140 17.71 -8.00 17.74
CA TRP A 140 18.00 -8.46 19.10
C TRP A 140 17.56 -9.91 19.32
N PRO A 141 18.38 -10.71 20.01
CA PRO A 141 18.00 -12.05 20.47
C PRO A 141 17.00 -11.96 21.63
N GLN A 142 16.35 -13.07 21.93
CA GLN A 142 15.48 -13.18 23.09
C GLN A 142 16.26 -13.14 24.43
N PHE A 143 17.46 -13.71 24.45
CA PHE A 143 18.34 -13.76 25.61
C PHE A 143 19.76 -13.28 25.26
N TYR A 144 20.37 -12.53 26.15
CA TYR A 144 21.79 -12.20 26.13
C TYR A 144 22.39 -12.38 27.56
N PRO A 145 23.50 -13.13 27.75
CA PRO A 145 24.28 -13.86 26.71
C PRO A 145 23.45 -14.87 25.93
N LEU A 146 23.89 -15.17 24.70
CA LEU A 146 23.13 -15.97 23.74
C LEU A 146 22.81 -17.37 24.29
N LYS A 147 21.55 -17.73 24.23
CA LYS A 147 21.06 -19.07 24.57
C LYS A 147 20.85 -19.87 23.28
N LYS A 148 21.28 -21.15 23.27
CA LYS A 148 21.16 -22.05 22.12
C LYS A 148 19.70 -22.27 21.71
N GLY A 149 19.46 -22.43 20.38
CA GLY A 149 18.17 -22.70 19.80
C GLY A 149 17.47 -21.39 19.34
N TYR A 150 16.16 -21.42 19.24
CA TYR A 150 15.36 -20.29 18.73
C TYR A 150 15.50 -18.99 19.55
N TYR A 151 16.07 -19.07 20.74
CA TYR A 151 16.32 -17.90 21.59
C TYR A 151 17.36 -16.93 21.01
N SER A 152 18.17 -17.39 20.04
CA SER A 152 19.12 -16.56 19.31
C SER A 152 18.55 -15.93 18.04
N HIS A 153 17.28 -16.16 17.70
CA HIS A 153 16.64 -15.49 16.59
C HIS A 153 16.35 -14.01 16.91
N ILE A 154 16.28 -13.17 15.88
CA ILE A 154 15.71 -11.83 15.98
C ILE A 154 14.26 -12.01 16.40
N THR A 155 13.87 -11.39 17.52
CA THR A 155 12.60 -11.71 18.19
C THR A 155 11.65 -10.53 18.23
N TYR A 156 10.57 -10.61 17.45
CA TYR A 156 9.41 -9.72 17.53
C TYR A 156 8.32 -10.29 18.45
N ASN A 157 8.33 -11.59 18.72
CA ASN A 157 7.36 -12.25 19.59
C ASN A 157 7.18 -11.49 20.91
N ASP A 158 5.91 -11.34 21.32
CA ASP A 158 5.50 -10.61 22.52
C ASP A 158 6.09 -9.17 22.59
N ASP A 159 6.24 -8.51 21.44
CA ASP A 159 6.79 -7.16 21.26
C ASP A 159 8.23 -6.97 21.79
N SER A 160 9.04 -8.01 21.91
CA SER A 160 10.36 -7.95 22.53
C SER A 160 11.23 -6.83 21.91
N MET A 161 11.53 -6.91 20.61
CA MET A 161 12.31 -5.86 19.93
C MET A 161 11.58 -4.52 19.89
N VAL A 162 10.24 -4.51 19.82
CA VAL A 162 9.43 -3.28 19.80
C VAL A 162 9.56 -2.51 21.12
N HIS A 163 9.60 -3.21 22.28
CA HIS A 163 9.83 -2.58 23.59
C HIS A 163 11.21 -1.92 23.65
N ILE A 164 12.26 -2.58 23.14
CA ILE A 164 13.61 -2.01 23.05
C ILE A 164 13.58 -0.74 22.19
N MET A 165 13.03 -0.83 21.00
CA MET A 165 12.99 0.29 20.03
C MET A 165 12.21 1.47 20.56
N ASN A 166 11.10 1.25 21.28
CA ASN A 166 10.36 2.33 21.94
C ASN A 166 11.19 3.01 23.03
N LEU A 167 11.91 2.25 23.87
CA LEU A 167 12.83 2.80 24.87
C LEU A 167 13.91 3.67 24.21
N LEU A 168 14.53 3.17 23.14
CA LEU A 168 15.57 3.91 22.41
C LEU A 168 14.99 5.19 21.76
N LEU A 169 13.77 5.11 21.22
CA LEU A 169 13.07 6.25 20.61
C LEU A 169 12.80 7.34 21.64
N GLU A 170 12.32 6.98 22.82
CA GLU A 170 12.05 7.95 23.89
C GLU A 170 13.34 8.62 24.40
N LEU A 171 14.43 7.86 24.55
CA LEU A 171 15.74 8.41 24.92
C LEU A 171 16.29 9.37 23.86
N ARG A 172 16.06 9.11 22.59
CA ARG A 172 16.45 10.00 21.46
C ARG A 172 15.67 11.32 21.47
N ASN A 173 14.40 11.27 21.77
CA ASN A 173 13.51 12.42 21.68
C ASN A 173 13.63 13.37 22.89
N ASN A 174 14.59 13.13 23.79
CA ASN A 174 14.72 13.90 25.05
C ASN A 174 13.40 14.02 25.81
N SER A 175 12.60 12.95 25.83
CA SER A 175 11.37 12.98 26.56
C SER A 175 11.66 13.19 28.06
N ASP A 176 10.98 14.13 28.69
CA ASP A 176 11.08 14.36 30.14
C ASP A 176 10.66 13.13 30.97
N TYR A 177 10.15 12.11 30.29
CA TYR A 177 9.72 10.87 30.87
C TYR A 177 10.87 10.10 31.55
N TYR A 178 12.08 10.18 30.98
CA TYR A 178 13.29 9.62 31.58
C TYR A 178 14.18 10.74 32.12
N SER A 179 14.05 11.07 33.37
CA SER A 179 14.92 12.04 34.07
C SER A 179 16.40 11.57 34.19
N ILE A 180 16.72 10.40 33.63
CA ILE A 180 18.03 9.75 33.67
C ILE A 180 19.13 10.58 33.02
N LYS A 181 18.87 11.24 31.91
CA LYS A 181 19.82 12.04 31.12
C LYS A 181 21.12 11.28 30.85
N PRO A 182 21.10 10.33 29.90
CA PRO A 182 22.33 9.63 29.49
C PRO A 182 23.39 10.60 28.99
N SER A 183 24.66 10.22 29.04
CA SER A 183 25.78 11.01 28.50
C SER A 183 25.64 11.18 26.98
N LYS A 184 26.37 12.16 26.41
CA LYS A 184 26.39 12.38 24.96
C LYS A 184 26.83 11.11 24.20
N GLU A 185 27.86 10.44 24.67
CA GLU A 185 28.37 9.18 24.12
C GLU A 185 27.28 8.09 24.15
N GLN A 186 26.56 7.95 25.28
CA GLN A 186 25.46 6.98 25.37
C GLN A 186 24.34 7.30 24.38
N LEU A 187 23.99 8.59 24.21
CA LEU A 187 22.97 9.01 23.24
C LEU A 187 23.40 8.78 21.79
N GLU A 188 24.68 8.92 21.47
CA GLU A 188 25.24 8.58 20.16
C GLU A 188 25.08 7.08 19.87
N ARG A 189 25.41 6.22 20.83
CA ARG A 189 25.18 4.76 20.74
C ARG A 189 23.70 4.41 20.64
N VAL A 190 22.81 5.08 21.38
CA VAL A 190 21.36 4.92 21.28
C VAL A 190 20.86 5.26 19.89
N ASN A 191 21.33 6.37 19.30
CA ASN A 191 20.97 6.80 17.94
C ASN A 191 21.39 5.78 16.90
N GLU A 192 22.61 5.25 17.01
CA GLU A 192 23.13 4.22 16.10
C GLU A 192 22.33 2.93 16.23
N ALA A 193 22.10 2.47 17.45
CA ALA A 193 21.33 1.25 17.72
C ALA A 193 19.89 1.35 17.20
N PHE A 194 19.24 2.49 17.39
CA PHE A 194 17.90 2.74 16.87
C PHE A 194 17.88 2.69 15.34
N LYS A 195 18.84 3.34 14.68
CA LYS A 195 18.94 3.32 13.20
C LYS A 195 19.11 1.90 12.68
N LYS A 196 20.08 1.14 13.23
CA LYS A 196 20.28 -0.27 12.87
C LYS A 196 19.02 -1.12 13.12
N GLY A 197 18.29 -0.84 14.21
CA GLY A 197 17.02 -1.51 14.51
C GLY A 197 15.94 -1.25 13.48
N ILE A 198 15.80 0.00 12.98
CA ILE A 198 14.90 0.33 11.86
C ILE A 198 15.32 -0.41 10.60
N ASP A 199 16.61 -0.40 10.25
CA ASP A 199 17.13 -1.10 9.08
C ASP A 199 16.83 -2.62 9.16
N CYS A 200 17.00 -3.23 10.33
CA CYS A 200 16.64 -4.63 10.57
C CYS A 200 15.13 -4.88 10.36
N ILE A 201 14.27 -4.02 10.89
CA ILE A 201 12.81 -4.12 10.71
C ILE A 201 12.45 -4.06 9.22
N LEU A 202 13.04 -3.13 8.46
CA LEU A 202 12.79 -3.00 7.03
C LEU A 202 13.28 -4.23 6.25
N ASN A 203 14.45 -4.77 6.60
CA ASN A 203 15.04 -5.93 5.94
C ASN A 203 14.35 -7.26 6.27
N THR A 204 13.66 -7.34 7.41
CA THR A 204 12.88 -8.53 7.82
C THR A 204 11.41 -8.46 7.41
N GLN A 205 10.95 -7.36 6.80
CA GLN A 205 9.59 -7.31 6.27
C GLN A 205 9.43 -8.32 5.13
N TYR A 206 8.50 -9.25 5.28
CA TYR A 206 8.36 -10.36 4.36
C TYR A 206 7.81 -9.93 3.01
N LYS A 207 8.36 -10.50 1.93
CA LYS A 207 7.88 -10.31 0.56
C LYS A 207 7.10 -11.54 0.09
N GLN A 208 5.79 -11.41 -0.01
CA GLN A 208 4.92 -12.42 -0.58
C GLN A 208 4.73 -12.13 -2.07
N ASN A 209 5.20 -13.02 -2.94
CA ASN A 209 5.18 -12.81 -4.40
C ASN A 209 5.79 -11.47 -4.86
N GLY A 210 6.87 -11.04 -4.20
CA GLY A 210 7.55 -9.78 -4.50
C GLY A 210 6.94 -8.53 -3.85
N ILE A 211 5.79 -8.64 -3.16
CA ILE A 211 5.08 -7.55 -2.49
C ILE A 211 5.37 -7.59 -1.00
N LEU A 212 5.78 -6.45 -0.43
CA LEU A 212 5.98 -6.30 1.02
C LEU A 212 4.66 -6.53 1.77
N THR A 213 4.73 -7.26 2.90
CA THR A 213 3.57 -7.62 3.74
C THR A 213 3.85 -7.31 5.21
N GLY A 214 3.54 -8.22 6.13
CA GLY A 214 3.85 -8.14 7.56
C GLY A 214 5.19 -8.79 7.93
N TRP A 215 5.32 -9.14 9.20
CA TRP A 215 6.50 -9.77 9.77
C TRP A 215 6.16 -11.12 10.42
N CYS A 216 7.14 -12.00 10.46
CA CYS A 216 7.09 -13.19 11.29
C CYS A 216 7.41 -12.82 12.74
N ALA A 217 6.96 -13.65 13.70
CA ALA A 217 7.26 -13.46 15.12
C ALA A 217 8.77 -13.59 15.44
N GLN A 218 9.50 -14.36 14.64
CA GLN A 218 10.96 -14.51 14.75
C GLN A 218 11.59 -14.64 13.37
N HIS A 219 12.83 -14.14 13.24
CA HIS A 219 13.65 -14.24 12.04
C HIS A 219 15.03 -14.78 12.37
N ASP A 220 15.59 -15.56 11.48
CA ASP A 220 16.96 -16.05 11.60
C ASP A 220 17.95 -14.88 11.65
N ALA A 221 18.88 -14.91 12.61
CA ALA A 221 19.79 -13.79 12.85
C ALA A 221 20.85 -13.59 11.76
N VAL A 222 21.00 -14.52 10.82
CA VAL A 222 21.99 -14.46 9.73
C VAL A 222 21.30 -14.22 8.39
N THR A 223 20.27 -15.03 8.07
CA THR A 223 19.58 -14.96 6.78
C THR A 223 18.45 -13.93 6.74
N LEU A 224 17.97 -13.48 7.90
CA LEU A 224 16.81 -12.59 8.10
C LEU A 224 15.47 -13.21 7.67
N GLU A 225 15.46 -14.47 7.26
CA GLU A 225 14.25 -15.19 6.85
C GLU A 225 13.36 -15.55 8.06
N PRO A 226 12.04 -15.72 7.86
CA PRO A 226 11.13 -16.22 8.87
C PRO A 226 11.62 -17.51 9.52
N ALA A 227 11.68 -17.56 10.85
CA ALA A 227 12.25 -18.66 11.59
C ALA A 227 11.25 -19.35 12.52
N LYS A 228 11.43 -20.66 12.72
CA LYS A 228 10.67 -21.45 13.68
C LYS A 228 11.13 -21.18 15.10
N ALA A 229 10.18 -21.06 16.04
CA ALA A 229 10.49 -21.05 17.47
C ALA A 229 10.11 -22.39 18.15
N ARG A 230 9.04 -22.41 18.94
CA ARG A 230 8.57 -23.66 19.56
C ARG A 230 7.97 -24.60 18.52
N ALA A 231 7.73 -25.85 18.87
CA ALA A 231 7.22 -26.85 17.95
C ALA A 231 5.98 -26.38 17.14
N TYR A 232 5.10 -25.64 17.80
CA TYR A 232 3.84 -25.12 17.22
C TYR A 232 3.95 -23.68 16.69
N GLU A 233 5.11 -23.06 16.71
CA GLU A 233 5.39 -21.72 16.20
C GLU A 233 6.24 -21.83 14.93
N LEU A 234 5.59 -22.18 13.85
CA LEU A 234 6.22 -22.36 12.55
C LEU A 234 6.44 -21.00 11.86
N PRO A 235 7.38 -20.91 10.89
CA PRO A 235 7.54 -19.71 10.08
C PRO A 235 6.22 -19.29 9.48
N SER A 236 5.83 -18.02 9.68
CA SER A 236 4.49 -17.52 9.33
C SER A 236 4.44 -16.00 9.37
N LEU A 237 3.52 -15.40 8.65
CA LEU A 237 3.17 -14.00 8.87
C LEU A 237 2.30 -13.86 10.13
N SER A 238 2.57 -12.84 10.93
CA SER A 238 1.83 -12.64 12.18
C SER A 238 0.99 -11.37 12.18
N GLY A 239 -0.34 -11.54 12.27
CA GLY A 239 -1.27 -10.42 12.46
C GLY A 239 -1.18 -9.77 13.85
N ALA A 240 -0.50 -10.40 14.81
CA ALA A 240 -0.32 -9.86 16.16
C ALA A 240 0.96 -9.01 16.26
N GLU A 241 2.11 -9.61 15.99
CA GLU A 241 3.42 -8.98 16.14
C GLU A 241 3.65 -7.85 15.14
N SER A 242 3.11 -7.94 13.93
CA SER A 242 3.17 -6.86 12.93
C SER A 242 2.52 -5.56 13.41
N VAL A 243 1.53 -5.61 14.31
CA VAL A 243 0.87 -4.42 14.87
C VAL A 243 1.85 -3.56 15.68
N GLY A 244 2.61 -4.18 16.58
CA GLY A 244 3.62 -3.49 17.39
C GLY A 244 4.66 -2.81 16.51
N ILE A 245 5.14 -3.51 15.49
CA ILE A 245 6.12 -3.00 14.53
C ILE A 245 5.56 -1.82 13.74
N VAL A 246 4.36 -1.94 13.17
CA VAL A 246 3.74 -0.84 12.39
C VAL A 246 3.52 0.39 13.27
N LYS A 247 3.04 0.22 14.51
CA LYS A 247 2.86 1.34 15.45
C LYS A 247 4.18 2.02 15.80
N LEU A 248 5.25 1.26 15.99
CA LEU A 248 6.60 1.81 16.18
C LEU A 248 7.05 2.63 14.98
N LEU A 249 6.93 2.08 13.76
CA LEU A 249 7.29 2.78 12.52
C LEU A 249 6.46 4.07 12.33
N MET A 250 5.17 4.02 12.66
CA MET A 250 4.27 5.19 12.62
C MET A 250 4.60 6.26 13.68
N SER A 251 5.30 5.91 14.76
CA SER A 251 5.72 6.86 15.80
C SER A 251 7.03 7.58 15.46
N VAL A 252 7.75 7.15 14.43
CA VAL A 252 8.99 7.81 13.98
C VAL A 252 8.67 9.19 13.41
N GLU A 253 9.28 10.23 13.98
CA GLU A 253 9.17 11.57 13.44
C GLU A 253 9.98 11.73 12.15
N ASN A 254 9.39 12.37 11.14
CA ASN A 254 10.00 12.54 9.82
C ASN A 254 10.51 11.22 9.23
N PRO A 255 9.64 10.19 9.11
CA PRO A 255 10.03 8.88 8.63
C PRO A 255 10.64 8.96 7.22
N SER A 256 11.61 8.08 6.92
CA SER A 256 12.16 7.93 5.57
C SER A 256 11.11 7.35 4.62
N ILE A 257 11.38 7.40 3.33
CA ILE A 257 10.47 6.83 2.32
C ILE A 257 10.34 5.31 2.50
N GLU A 258 11.42 4.62 2.89
CA GLU A 258 11.41 3.19 3.16
C GLU A 258 10.47 2.85 4.34
N VAL A 259 10.51 3.64 5.42
CA VAL A 259 9.60 3.49 6.57
C VAL A 259 8.16 3.76 6.16
N ILE A 260 7.91 4.80 5.34
CA ILE A 260 6.57 5.09 4.82
C ILE A 260 6.05 3.92 3.98
N ASN A 261 6.87 3.39 3.08
CA ASN A 261 6.51 2.25 2.23
C ASN A 261 6.25 0.99 3.05
N ALA A 262 7.08 0.72 4.06
CA ALA A 262 6.89 -0.42 4.96
C ALA A 262 5.55 -0.36 5.69
N VAL A 263 5.18 0.81 6.22
CA VAL A 263 3.88 1.04 6.87
C VAL A 263 2.73 0.86 5.88
N ASN A 264 2.79 1.50 4.69
CA ASN A 264 1.75 1.41 3.68
C ASN A 264 1.51 -0.03 3.23
N SER A 265 2.57 -0.78 2.97
CA SER A 265 2.50 -2.19 2.54
C SER A 265 1.93 -3.09 3.63
N ALA A 266 2.35 -2.91 4.88
CA ALA A 266 1.81 -3.66 6.00
C ALA A 266 0.31 -3.37 6.24
N VAL A 267 -0.11 -2.11 6.10
CA VAL A 267 -1.53 -1.72 6.20
C VAL A 267 -2.34 -2.35 5.06
N THR A 268 -1.83 -2.32 3.83
CA THR A 268 -2.46 -2.99 2.69
C THR A 268 -2.57 -4.50 2.94
N TRP A 269 -1.53 -5.11 3.50
CA TRP A 269 -1.56 -6.51 3.88
C TRP A 269 -2.60 -6.80 4.97
N PHE A 270 -2.73 -5.95 6.01
CA PHE A 270 -3.79 -6.08 7.01
C PHE A 270 -5.18 -6.01 6.39
N GLU A 271 -5.41 -5.10 5.43
CA GLU A 271 -6.69 -5.01 4.73
C GLU A 271 -7.03 -6.29 3.95
N ASN A 272 -6.04 -6.90 3.29
CA ASN A 272 -6.20 -8.05 2.42
C ASN A 272 -6.23 -9.41 3.17
N SER A 273 -5.70 -9.47 4.40
CA SER A 273 -5.59 -10.70 5.20
C SER A 273 -6.66 -10.81 6.30
N LYS A 274 -7.73 -10.01 6.23
CA LYS A 274 -8.87 -10.07 7.15
C LYS A 274 -9.58 -11.41 7.08
N VAL A 275 -9.82 -12.00 8.23
CA VAL A 275 -10.73 -13.13 8.40
C VAL A 275 -12.11 -12.57 8.78
N LEU A 276 -13.06 -12.68 7.87
CA LEU A 276 -14.41 -12.14 8.01
C LEU A 276 -15.43 -13.26 8.29
N GLY A 277 -16.56 -12.89 8.89
CA GLY A 277 -17.68 -13.80 9.10
C GLY A 277 -17.45 -14.85 10.19
N LEU A 278 -16.47 -14.63 11.08
CA LEU A 278 -16.15 -15.52 12.18
C LEU A 278 -16.07 -14.77 13.51
N ARG A 279 -16.66 -15.33 14.55
CA ARG A 279 -16.58 -14.87 15.94
C ARG A 279 -16.00 -15.96 16.84
N GLN A 280 -15.11 -15.60 17.75
CA GLN A 280 -14.59 -16.52 18.75
C GLN A 280 -15.48 -16.51 20.00
N GLU A 281 -16.03 -17.64 20.35
CA GLU A 281 -16.69 -17.86 21.65
C GLU A 281 -15.78 -18.59 22.63
N ARG A 282 -15.93 -18.27 23.92
CA ARG A 282 -15.19 -18.88 25.03
C ARG A 282 -16.16 -19.43 26.04
N THR A 283 -15.96 -20.67 26.42
CA THR A 283 -16.66 -21.31 27.55
C THR A 283 -15.76 -21.24 28.78
N TYR A 284 -16.34 -20.95 29.93
CA TYR A 284 -15.65 -20.78 31.19
C TYR A 284 -16.12 -21.82 32.22
N ASP A 285 -15.18 -22.26 33.07
CA ASP A 285 -15.51 -23.06 34.26
C ASP A 285 -16.06 -22.17 35.42
N ALA A 286 -16.45 -22.81 36.54
CA ALA A 286 -16.95 -22.12 37.71
C ALA A 286 -15.94 -21.16 38.36
N ASN A 287 -14.62 -21.27 38.01
CA ASN A 287 -13.53 -20.44 38.48
C ASN A 287 -13.16 -19.36 37.50
N GLY A 288 -13.93 -19.19 36.40
CA GLY A 288 -13.65 -18.20 35.35
C GLY A 288 -12.49 -18.57 34.41
N ARG A 289 -12.04 -19.83 34.40
CA ARG A 289 -11.00 -20.30 33.48
C ARG A 289 -11.61 -20.72 32.14
N VAL A 290 -10.97 -20.36 31.05
CA VAL A 290 -11.38 -20.79 29.71
C VAL A 290 -11.20 -22.30 29.58
N VAL A 291 -12.30 -23.01 29.36
CA VAL A 291 -12.30 -24.47 29.16
C VAL A 291 -12.46 -24.87 27.71
N ASP A 292 -13.05 -23.99 26.88
CA ASP A 292 -13.07 -24.18 25.44
C ASP A 292 -13.13 -22.86 24.66
N LYS A 293 -12.59 -22.88 23.43
CA LYS A 293 -12.64 -21.82 22.43
C LYS A 293 -13.10 -22.40 21.11
N VAL A 294 -14.20 -21.87 20.58
CA VAL A 294 -14.76 -22.28 19.30
C VAL A 294 -14.91 -21.07 18.37
N MET A 295 -14.81 -21.32 17.06
CA MET A 295 -15.11 -20.33 16.03
C MET A 295 -16.51 -20.55 15.52
N ILE A 296 -17.34 -19.52 15.55
CA ILE A 296 -18.75 -19.54 15.13
C ILE A 296 -18.91 -18.62 13.92
N ALA A 297 -19.68 -19.08 12.94
CA ALA A 297 -20.06 -18.27 11.79
C ALA A 297 -20.94 -17.10 12.26
N ASP A 298 -20.51 -15.88 11.96
CA ASP A 298 -21.22 -14.65 12.31
C ASP A 298 -20.88 -13.59 11.27
N LYS A 299 -21.80 -13.34 10.35
CA LYS A 299 -21.58 -12.41 9.21
C LYS A 299 -21.33 -10.95 9.63
N ASP A 300 -21.81 -10.58 10.82
CA ASP A 300 -21.72 -9.21 11.34
C ASP A 300 -20.55 -9.05 12.33
N ALA A 301 -19.75 -10.10 12.55
CA ALA A 301 -18.59 -10.05 13.43
C ALA A 301 -17.49 -9.10 12.90
N PRO A 302 -16.82 -8.36 13.79
CA PRO A 302 -15.66 -7.56 13.41
C PRO A 302 -14.53 -8.46 12.85
N PRO A 303 -13.67 -7.91 11.98
CA PRO A 303 -12.60 -8.68 11.36
C PRO A 303 -11.59 -9.20 12.40
N LEU A 304 -11.08 -10.39 12.14
CA LEU A 304 -9.99 -11.02 12.88
C LEU A 304 -8.79 -11.24 11.96
N TRP A 305 -7.62 -11.47 12.56
CA TRP A 305 -6.39 -11.89 11.87
C TRP A 305 -5.78 -13.09 12.57
N GLY A 306 -5.22 -13.98 11.78
CA GLY A 306 -4.44 -15.10 12.32
C GLY A 306 -3.17 -14.61 13.04
N ARG A 307 -2.82 -15.20 14.17
CA ARG A 307 -1.48 -15.03 14.75
C ARG A 307 -0.42 -15.72 13.90
N PHE A 308 -0.75 -16.85 13.30
CA PHE A 308 0.07 -17.57 12.34
C PHE A 308 -0.70 -17.69 11.03
N MET A 309 -0.14 -17.16 9.96
CA MET A 309 -0.70 -17.20 8.62
C MET A 309 0.35 -17.71 7.65
N GLU A 310 -0.08 -18.50 6.66
CA GLU A 310 0.81 -19.05 5.63
C GLU A 310 1.57 -17.93 4.92
N LEU A 311 2.82 -18.22 4.58
CA LEU A 311 3.69 -17.29 3.88
C LEU A 311 3.26 -17.04 2.43
N ASP A 312 2.51 -17.97 1.83
CA ASP A 312 2.15 -17.91 0.42
C ASP A 312 0.81 -17.20 0.16
N ASP A 313 -0.21 -17.45 1.01
CA ASP A 313 -1.60 -17.05 0.74
C ASP A 313 -2.34 -16.40 1.91
N ASN A 314 -1.66 -16.21 3.07
CA ASN A 314 -2.22 -15.64 4.30
C ASN A 314 -3.30 -16.50 4.97
N THR A 315 -3.44 -17.77 4.62
CA THR A 315 -4.38 -18.67 5.29
C THR A 315 -3.99 -18.88 6.75
N PRO A 316 -4.87 -18.60 7.74
CA PRO A 316 -4.57 -18.87 9.14
C PRO A 316 -4.40 -20.36 9.39
N PHE A 317 -3.36 -20.74 10.15
CA PHE A 317 -3.17 -22.11 10.58
C PHE A 317 -2.95 -22.24 12.08
N PHE A 318 -3.10 -23.44 12.57
CA PHE A 318 -3.03 -23.81 13.98
C PHE A 318 -2.13 -25.02 14.14
N CYS A 319 -1.44 -25.16 15.26
CA CYS A 319 -0.58 -26.29 15.52
C CYS A 319 -0.70 -26.78 16.97
N ASP A 320 -0.61 -28.08 17.15
CA ASP A 320 -0.29 -28.71 18.42
C ASP A 320 1.25 -28.80 18.63
N ARG A 321 1.66 -29.43 19.72
CA ARG A 321 3.09 -29.63 20.03
C ARG A 321 3.80 -30.58 19.06
N ASP A 322 3.05 -31.28 18.20
CA ASP A 322 3.57 -32.12 17.11
C ASP A 322 4.13 -31.31 15.92
N GLY A 323 3.79 -30.01 15.85
CA GLY A 323 4.23 -29.14 14.78
C GLY A 323 3.53 -29.39 13.44
N VAL A 324 2.38 -30.09 13.46
CA VAL A 324 1.59 -30.36 12.26
C VAL A 324 0.55 -29.26 12.06
N LYS A 325 0.57 -28.59 10.89
CA LYS A 325 -0.38 -27.55 10.55
C LYS A 325 -1.80 -28.10 10.42
N LYS A 326 -2.77 -27.39 11.00
CA LYS A 326 -4.20 -27.59 10.88
C LYS A 326 -4.85 -26.27 10.47
N TYR A 327 -5.96 -26.32 9.72
CA TYR A 327 -6.61 -25.12 9.19
C TYR A 327 -7.94 -24.80 9.86
N LYS A 328 -8.34 -25.61 10.84
CA LYS A 328 -9.48 -25.32 11.72
C LYS A 328 -9.03 -25.38 13.18
N LEU A 329 -9.41 -24.37 13.97
CA LEU A 329 -9.06 -24.31 15.40
C LEU A 329 -9.56 -25.53 16.17
N SER A 330 -10.69 -26.13 15.74
CA SER A 330 -11.26 -27.34 16.35
C SER A 330 -10.43 -28.61 16.15
N GLU A 331 -9.47 -28.60 15.22
CA GLU A 331 -8.62 -29.76 14.90
C GLU A 331 -7.40 -29.91 15.81
N ILE A 332 -7.11 -28.87 16.63
CA ILE A 332 -6.02 -28.93 17.60
C ILE A 332 -6.54 -29.27 19.02
N GLY A 333 -5.66 -29.85 19.82
CA GLY A 333 -5.94 -30.29 21.20
C GLY A 333 -6.36 -29.13 22.12
N ALA A 334 -7.20 -29.44 23.12
CA ALA A 334 -7.77 -28.44 24.04
C ALA A 334 -6.69 -27.59 24.75
N GLU A 335 -5.52 -28.19 25.09
CA GLU A 335 -4.42 -27.48 25.74
C GLU A 335 -3.95 -26.30 24.90
N ARG A 336 -3.66 -26.51 23.61
CA ARG A 336 -3.22 -25.45 22.70
C ARG A 336 -4.36 -24.55 22.28
N ARG A 337 -5.53 -25.12 21.96
CA ARG A 337 -6.71 -24.36 21.57
C ARG A 337 -7.10 -23.31 22.63
N ASN A 338 -7.08 -23.69 23.89
CA ASN A 338 -7.51 -22.83 24.98
C ASN A 338 -6.39 -21.98 25.57
N GLY A 339 -5.17 -22.52 25.62
CA GLY A 339 -4.00 -21.88 26.24
C GLY A 339 -3.26 -20.87 25.36
N TYR A 340 -3.70 -20.66 24.11
CA TYR A 340 -2.99 -19.81 23.18
C TYR A 340 -3.90 -18.79 22.48
N ARG A 341 -3.38 -17.62 22.07
CA ARG A 341 -4.13 -16.61 21.33
C ARG A 341 -3.90 -16.80 19.84
N TRP A 342 -4.80 -17.53 19.16
CA TRP A 342 -4.70 -17.87 17.76
C TRP A 342 -5.19 -16.78 16.80
N TYR A 343 -6.15 -15.99 17.24
CA TYR A 343 -6.70 -14.86 16.51
C TYR A 343 -6.53 -13.57 17.30
N THR A 344 -6.45 -12.46 16.59
CA THR A 344 -6.36 -11.10 17.15
C THR A 344 -7.22 -10.14 16.34
N ASP A 345 -7.71 -9.12 16.98
CA ASP A 345 -8.38 -7.95 16.42
C ASP A 345 -7.47 -6.71 16.39
N ALA A 346 -6.24 -6.85 16.88
CA ALA A 346 -5.29 -5.76 17.07
C ALA A 346 -4.98 -4.92 15.80
N PRO A 347 -4.92 -5.50 14.59
CA PRO A 347 -4.75 -4.69 13.37
C PRO A 347 -5.82 -3.62 13.16
N SER A 348 -7.05 -3.82 13.66
CA SER A 348 -8.11 -2.79 13.59
C SER A 348 -7.66 -1.45 14.17
N MET A 349 -6.87 -1.44 15.25
CA MET A 349 -6.35 -0.21 15.86
C MET A 349 -5.38 0.53 14.92
N VAL A 350 -4.59 -0.20 14.14
CA VAL A 350 -3.70 0.40 13.13
C VAL A 350 -4.52 0.99 12.01
N LEU A 351 -5.50 0.24 11.48
CA LEU A 351 -6.36 0.68 10.40
C LEU A 351 -7.17 1.93 10.77
N GLU A 352 -7.57 2.09 12.02
CA GLU A 352 -8.28 3.26 12.53
C GLU A 352 -7.41 4.52 12.53
N VAL A 353 -6.15 4.42 12.95
CA VAL A 353 -5.26 5.59 13.10
C VAL A 353 -4.45 5.91 11.84
N TYR A 354 -4.27 4.93 10.94
CA TYR A 354 -3.48 5.05 9.73
C TYR A 354 -3.93 6.18 8.78
N PRO A 355 -5.22 6.46 8.55
CA PRO A 355 -5.62 7.56 7.65
C PRO A 355 -5.08 8.92 8.09
N ASN A 356 -5.03 9.18 9.41
CA ASN A 356 -4.46 10.41 9.96
C ASN A 356 -2.94 10.45 9.82
N TRP A 357 -2.26 9.33 10.05
CA TRP A 357 -0.83 9.20 9.86
C TRP A 357 -0.45 9.35 8.37
N LYS A 358 -1.17 8.69 7.46
CA LYS A 358 -1.02 8.82 6.02
C LYS A 358 -1.16 10.28 5.58
N LYS A 359 -2.18 10.99 6.08
CA LYS A 359 -2.37 12.42 5.81
C LYS A 359 -1.18 13.26 6.29
N LYS A 360 -0.58 12.93 7.44
CA LYS A 360 0.56 13.67 7.99
C LYS A 360 1.84 13.44 7.19
N TYR A 361 2.15 12.21 6.80
CA TYR A 361 3.48 11.85 6.27
C TYR A 361 3.51 11.52 4.78
N VAL A 362 2.43 11.00 4.21
CA VAL A 362 2.34 10.75 2.76
C VAL A 362 1.97 12.04 2.03
N PHE A 363 1.02 12.83 2.58
CA PHE A 363 0.58 14.09 1.94
C PHE A 363 1.37 15.33 2.35
N SER A 364 2.10 15.32 3.48
CA SER A 364 2.88 16.50 3.92
C SER A 364 4.27 16.59 3.27
N LYS A 365 4.84 15.49 2.78
CA LYS A 365 6.09 15.54 2.01
C LYS A 365 5.92 16.24 0.64
N SER A 366 4.69 16.37 0.14
CA SER A 366 4.41 17.25 -1.00
C SER A 366 4.54 18.76 -0.69
N LYS A 367 4.73 19.15 0.58
CA LYS A 367 4.91 20.55 1.01
C LYS A 367 6.36 20.96 1.31
N GLY A 368 7.35 20.08 1.21
CA GLY A 368 8.70 20.33 1.75
C GLY A 368 9.90 19.96 0.92
N THR A 369 9.79 19.76 -0.40
CA THR A 369 10.94 19.82 -1.31
C THR A 369 10.47 20.30 -2.67
N GLN A 370 10.74 21.54 -2.97
CA GLN A 370 10.77 22.06 -4.34
C GLN A 370 11.70 21.18 -5.18
N SER A 371 11.16 20.67 -6.29
CA SER A 371 11.75 20.04 -7.47
C SER A 371 11.72 18.51 -7.57
N SER A 372 10.56 17.90 -7.52
CA SER A 372 10.23 16.86 -8.49
C SER A 372 8.72 16.85 -8.73
N HIS A 373 8.31 17.23 -9.92
CA HIS A 373 6.95 17.12 -10.42
C HIS A 373 6.59 15.65 -10.74
N GLU A 374 7.31 14.70 -10.14
CA GLU A 374 7.21 13.27 -10.43
C GLU A 374 6.69 12.49 -9.21
N ILE A 375 5.65 11.70 -9.46
CA ILE A 375 5.02 10.75 -8.52
C ILE A 375 5.33 9.34 -9.04
N VAL A 376 5.81 8.44 -8.19
CA VAL A 376 6.13 7.06 -8.57
C VAL A 376 5.05 6.12 -8.08
N VAL A 377 4.51 5.31 -9.01
CA VAL A 377 3.58 4.21 -8.68
C VAL A 377 4.32 2.88 -8.83
N SER A 378 4.26 2.04 -7.80
CA SER A 378 4.85 0.70 -7.82
C SER A 378 4.03 -0.29 -7.01
N LYS A 379 3.71 -1.44 -7.60
CA LYS A 379 2.91 -2.50 -6.96
C LYS A 379 3.59 -3.12 -5.73
N ASP A 380 4.90 -3.13 -5.70
CA ASP A 380 5.70 -3.67 -4.60
C ASP A 380 5.83 -2.72 -3.41
N GLY A 381 5.18 -1.55 -3.48
CA GLY A 381 5.21 -0.54 -2.42
C GLY A 381 6.47 0.32 -2.38
N THR A 382 7.38 0.19 -3.35
CA THR A 382 8.61 1.01 -3.44
C THR A 382 8.38 2.39 -4.04
N GLY A 383 7.16 2.67 -4.55
CA GLY A 383 6.74 3.97 -5.05
C GLY A 383 5.99 4.80 -4.00
N ASP A 384 5.55 5.99 -4.41
CA ASP A 384 4.69 6.87 -3.60
C ASP A 384 3.28 6.28 -3.45
N TYR A 385 2.84 5.49 -4.43
CA TYR A 385 1.54 4.82 -4.48
C TYR A 385 1.67 3.41 -5.03
N THR A 386 0.74 2.54 -4.63
CA THR A 386 0.57 1.19 -5.18
C THR A 386 -0.55 1.12 -6.22
N SER A 387 -1.40 2.14 -6.30
CA SER A 387 -2.51 2.30 -7.22
C SER A 387 -2.31 3.52 -8.11
N ILE A 388 -2.55 3.36 -9.41
CA ILE A 388 -2.46 4.44 -10.39
C ILE A 388 -3.61 5.43 -10.17
N GLN A 389 -4.84 4.93 -9.92
CA GLN A 389 -5.98 5.80 -9.66
C GLN A 389 -5.79 6.64 -8.40
N GLU A 390 -5.20 6.05 -7.35
CA GLU A 390 -4.90 6.80 -6.13
C GLU A 390 -3.87 7.90 -6.38
N ALA A 391 -2.83 7.63 -7.16
CA ALA A 391 -1.86 8.64 -7.57
C ALA A 391 -2.52 9.81 -8.32
N ILE A 392 -3.39 9.52 -9.31
CA ILE A 392 -4.13 10.53 -10.08
C ILE A 392 -5.02 11.37 -9.15
N ASN A 393 -5.78 10.74 -8.26
CA ASN A 393 -6.69 11.42 -7.32
C ASN A 393 -5.96 12.37 -6.35
N ASN A 394 -4.67 12.15 -6.15
CA ASN A 394 -3.84 12.96 -5.25
C ASN A 394 -2.97 13.98 -5.98
N THR A 395 -3.07 14.10 -7.32
CA THR A 395 -2.45 15.20 -8.03
C THR A 395 -3.17 16.51 -7.75
N LYS A 396 -2.46 17.63 -7.87
CA LYS A 396 -3.05 18.96 -7.75
C LYS A 396 -4.05 19.18 -8.91
N ALA A 397 -5.23 19.70 -8.61
CA ALA A 397 -6.19 20.12 -9.64
C ALA A 397 -5.67 21.36 -10.38
N PHE A 398 -5.82 21.38 -11.72
CA PHE A 398 -5.41 22.46 -12.61
C PHE A 398 -3.98 22.97 -12.35
N PRO A 399 -2.96 22.10 -12.36
CA PRO A 399 -1.59 22.50 -12.11
C PRO A 399 -1.07 23.42 -13.23
N TYR A 400 -0.27 24.45 -12.86
CA TYR A 400 0.39 25.32 -13.85
C TYR A 400 1.51 24.60 -14.59
N ASP A 401 2.28 23.78 -13.84
CA ASP A 401 3.38 23.00 -14.38
C ASP A 401 2.94 21.56 -14.61
N ARG A 402 3.56 20.88 -15.56
CA ARG A 402 3.27 19.50 -15.88
C ARG A 402 3.71 18.59 -14.73
N LEU A 403 2.79 17.74 -14.28
CA LEU A 403 3.04 16.67 -13.31
C LEU A 403 3.34 15.37 -14.04
N THR A 404 4.19 14.54 -13.47
CA THR A 404 4.51 13.22 -14.00
C THR A 404 4.14 12.15 -13.00
N ILE A 405 3.38 11.14 -13.42
CA ILE A 405 3.19 9.89 -12.72
C ILE A 405 4.02 8.85 -13.45
N PHE A 406 5.10 8.39 -12.83
CA PHE A 406 5.94 7.31 -13.32
C PHE A 406 5.48 5.99 -12.73
N ILE A 407 5.20 4.99 -13.60
CA ILE A 407 4.65 3.71 -13.19
C ILE A 407 5.69 2.62 -13.44
N LYS A 408 6.10 1.94 -12.38
CA LYS A 408 6.99 0.78 -12.44
C LYS A 408 6.33 -0.39 -13.15
N ASN A 409 7.14 -1.28 -13.71
CA ASN A 409 6.65 -2.51 -14.33
C ASN A 409 5.77 -3.30 -13.36
N GLY A 410 4.68 -3.83 -13.87
CA GLY A 410 3.67 -4.58 -13.12
C GLY A 410 2.34 -4.64 -13.85
N VAL A 411 1.48 -5.56 -13.43
CA VAL A 411 0.10 -5.67 -13.94
C VAL A 411 -0.84 -4.96 -12.98
N TYR A 412 -1.42 -3.85 -13.42
CA TYR A 412 -2.33 -3.01 -12.66
C TYR A 412 -3.77 -3.30 -13.12
N LYS A 413 -4.48 -4.14 -12.36
CA LYS A 413 -5.91 -4.42 -12.64
C LYS A 413 -6.74 -3.29 -12.02
N GLU A 414 -6.82 -2.18 -12.73
CA GLU A 414 -7.49 -0.97 -12.29
C GLU A 414 -8.33 -0.36 -13.42
N LYS A 415 -9.50 0.16 -13.07
CA LYS A 415 -10.31 1.01 -13.94
C LYS A 415 -9.98 2.46 -13.65
N ILE A 416 -9.29 3.12 -14.56
CA ILE A 416 -8.63 4.39 -14.34
C ILE A 416 -9.41 5.52 -15.02
N LYS A 417 -9.54 6.64 -14.30
CA LYS A 417 -10.10 7.88 -14.79
C LYS A 417 -9.18 9.06 -14.51
N VAL A 418 -8.74 9.74 -15.58
CA VAL A 418 -8.08 11.05 -15.50
C VAL A 418 -9.18 12.10 -15.65
N HIS A 419 -9.52 12.76 -14.55
CA HIS A 419 -10.63 13.71 -14.51
C HIS A 419 -10.27 15.03 -15.19
N GLU A 420 -11.26 15.81 -15.62
CA GLU A 420 -11.09 17.09 -16.33
C GLU A 420 -10.16 18.10 -15.64
N TRP A 421 -10.04 18.01 -14.30
CA TRP A 421 -9.14 18.88 -13.52
C TRP A 421 -7.69 18.38 -13.41
N ASN A 422 -7.37 17.16 -13.86
CA ASN A 422 -6.01 16.61 -13.87
C ASN A 422 -5.25 17.03 -15.16
N THR A 423 -5.33 18.30 -15.51
CA THR A 423 -4.64 18.84 -16.69
C THR A 423 -3.13 18.83 -16.53
N ASN A 424 -2.37 19.00 -17.61
CA ASN A 424 -0.90 19.03 -17.58
C ASN A 424 -0.29 17.78 -16.92
N LEU A 425 -0.80 16.58 -17.24
CA LEU A 425 -0.38 15.33 -16.62
C LEU A 425 0.34 14.43 -17.62
N SER A 426 1.48 13.89 -17.23
CA SER A 426 2.17 12.80 -17.93
C SER A 426 2.03 11.51 -17.11
N ILE A 427 1.57 10.41 -17.73
CA ILE A 427 1.52 9.06 -17.16
C ILE A 427 2.48 8.20 -17.97
N ILE A 428 3.60 7.83 -17.35
CA ILE A 428 4.73 7.21 -18.03
C ILE A 428 5.03 5.85 -17.39
N GLY A 429 4.94 4.79 -18.18
CA GLY A 429 5.36 3.46 -17.76
C GLY A 429 6.89 3.30 -17.83
N GLU A 430 7.44 2.47 -16.96
CA GLU A 430 8.85 2.10 -16.97
C GLU A 430 9.22 1.38 -18.29
N SER A 431 8.35 0.52 -18.82
CA SER A 431 8.45 -0.04 -20.16
C SER A 431 7.07 -0.35 -20.72
N ARG A 432 6.94 -0.27 -22.05
CA ARG A 432 5.67 -0.56 -22.76
C ARG A 432 5.17 -1.98 -22.51
N GLU A 433 6.06 -2.96 -22.51
CA GLU A 433 5.74 -4.37 -22.33
C GLU A 433 5.54 -4.77 -20.87
N GLY A 434 6.19 -4.08 -19.95
CA GLY A 434 6.17 -4.42 -18.52
C GLY A 434 5.15 -3.65 -17.70
N THR A 435 4.73 -2.45 -18.14
CA THR A 435 3.73 -1.64 -17.42
C THR A 435 2.36 -1.85 -18.04
N ILE A 436 1.57 -2.75 -17.46
CA ILE A 436 0.29 -3.21 -18.01
C ILE A 436 -0.86 -2.72 -17.13
N ILE A 437 -1.76 -1.92 -17.73
CA ILE A 437 -3.01 -1.49 -17.12
C ILE A 437 -4.13 -2.31 -17.77
N THR A 438 -4.86 -3.10 -17.00
CA THR A 438 -5.88 -4.02 -17.52
C THR A 438 -7.17 -3.97 -16.71
N TYR A 439 -8.30 -4.08 -17.40
CA TYR A 439 -9.61 -4.27 -16.79
C TYR A 439 -10.52 -5.09 -17.73
N ASP A 440 -11.66 -5.58 -17.23
CA ASP A 440 -12.49 -6.55 -17.93
C ASP A 440 -13.97 -6.18 -18.04
N ASP A 441 -14.28 -4.89 -18.06
CA ASP A 441 -15.66 -4.42 -18.30
C ASP A 441 -16.03 -4.48 -19.78
N TYR A 442 -17.26 -4.91 -20.05
CA TYR A 442 -17.83 -4.97 -21.39
C TYR A 442 -19.31 -4.61 -21.38
N PHE A 443 -19.89 -4.37 -22.56
CA PHE A 443 -21.23 -3.83 -22.75
C PHE A 443 -22.30 -4.46 -21.86
N ASN A 444 -22.46 -5.79 -21.92
CA ASN A 444 -23.48 -6.50 -21.13
C ASN A 444 -23.19 -6.51 -19.63
N LYS A 445 -21.92 -6.46 -19.21
CA LYS A 445 -21.54 -6.38 -17.79
C LYS A 445 -21.93 -5.02 -17.16
N ILE A 446 -21.87 -3.94 -17.92
CA ILE A 446 -22.21 -2.59 -17.44
C ILE A 446 -23.73 -2.41 -17.24
N GLY A 447 -24.55 -2.92 -18.15
CA GLY A 447 -26.01 -2.93 -17.98
C GLY A 447 -26.72 -1.57 -18.03
N LEU A 448 -26.12 -0.55 -18.64
CA LEU A 448 -26.69 0.82 -18.79
C LEU A 448 -27.35 1.05 -20.16
N GLY A 449 -27.91 -0.01 -20.78
CA GLY A 449 -28.52 0.06 -22.09
C GLY A 449 -27.53 0.53 -23.17
N ARG A 450 -27.99 1.32 -24.13
CA ARG A 450 -27.18 1.75 -25.30
C ARG A 450 -25.91 2.54 -24.93
N ASN A 451 -25.82 3.07 -23.74
CA ASN A 451 -24.67 3.86 -23.28
C ASN A 451 -23.59 3.00 -22.61
N SER A 452 -23.80 1.71 -22.45
CA SER A 452 -22.89 0.81 -21.74
C SER A 452 -21.46 0.85 -22.29
N THR A 453 -21.28 0.94 -23.62
CA THR A 453 -19.97 1.01 -24.28
C THR A 453 -19.07 2.08 -23.66
N PHE A 454 -19.60 3.27 -23.37
CA PHE A 454 -18.81 4.40 -22.86
C PHE A 454 -18.35 4.24 -21.40
N TYR A 455 -18.83 3.21 -20.72
CA TYR A 455 -18.46 2.86 -19.35
C TYR A 455 -17.61 1.59 -19.27
N THR A 456 -17.21 1.00 -20.40
CA THR A 456 -16.40 -0.23 -20.43
C THR A 456 -14.89 0.02 -20.39
N TYR A 457 -14.44 1.26 -20.42
CA TYR A 457 -13.02 1.63 -20.51
C TYR A 457 -12.18 1.03 -19.40
N THR A 458 -10.96 0.68 -19.74
CA THR A 458 -9.89 0.43 -18.76
C THR A 458 -9.29 1.75 -18.30
N LEU A 459 -8.96 2.66 -19.24
CA LEU A 459 -8.48 4.01 -18.94
C LEU A 459 -9.31 5.05 -19.68
N LEU A 460 -9.84 6.05 -18.96
CA LEU A 460 -10.57 7.20 -19.49
C LEU A 460 -9.76 8.48 -19.24
N VAL A 461 -9.57 9.29 -20.29
CA VAL A 461 -8.94 10.62 -20.21
C VAL A 461 -9.97 11.69 -20.55
N GLU A 462 -10.32 12.51 -19.55
CA GLU A 462 -11.19 13.69 -19.71
C GLU A 462 -10.42 15.01 -19.57
N ALA A 463 -9.17 14.97 -19.08
CA ALA A 463 -8.33 16.16 -18.91
C ALA A 463 -7.57 16.53 -20.18
N ASN A 464 -7.42 17.83 -20.42
CA ASN A 464 -6.61 18.36 -21.51
C ASN A 464 -5.12 18.32 -21.19
N ASN A 465 -4.28 18.31 -22.25
CA ASN A 465 -2.83 18.34 -22.16
C ASN A 465 -2.25 17.15 -21.34
N VAL A 466 -2.68 15.93 -21.71
CA VAL A 466 -2.25 14.68 -21.09
C VAL A 466 -1.31 13.89 -22.01
N VAL A 467 -0.27 13.30 -21.44
CA VAL A 467 0.66 12.40 -22.12
C VAL A 467 0.57 11.02 -21.51
N LEU A 468 0.30 10.00 -22.32
CA LEU A 468 0.41 8.59 -22.00
C LEU A 468 1.62 8.03 -22.75
N LYS A 469 2.59 7.41 -22.03
CA LYS A 469 3.84 6.95 -22.66
C LYS A 469 4.31 5.62 -22.08
N ASN A 470 4.81 4.73 -22.94
CA ASN A 470 5.38 3.42 -22.55
C ASN A 470 4.41 2.55 -21.74
N LEU A 471 3.16 2.45 -22.13
CA LEU A 471 2.11 1.70 -21.43
C LEU A 471 1.51 0.63 -22.33
N THR A 472 1.15 -0.50 -21.76
CA THR A 472 0.14 -1.39 -22.30
C THR A 472 -1.18 -1.13 -21.60
N ILE A 473 -2.22 -0.78 -22.38
CA ILE A 473 -3.58 -0.55 -21.90
C ILE A 473 -4.47 -1.59 -22.55
N GLU A 474 -5.05 -2.46 -21.72
CA GLU A 474 -5.77 -3.64 -22.18
C GLU A 474 -7.20 -3.68 -21.63
N ASN A 475 -8.17 -3.99 -22.50
CA ASN A 475 -9.43 -4.54 -22.04
C ASN A 475 -9.40 -6.06 -22.22
N SER A 476 -9.35 -6.78 -21.11
CA SER A 476 -9.16 -8.25 -21.06
C SER A 476 -10.47 -9.04 -21.02
N SER A 477 -11.61 -8.45 -21.36
CA SER A 477 -12.91 -9.13 -21.36
C SER A 477 -13.08 -10.20 -22.46
N GLY A 478 -12.22 -10.20 -23.48
CA GLY A 478 -12.31 -11.12 -24.61
C GLY A 478 -13.27 -10.65 -25.73
N GLU A 479 -13.69 -11.57 -26.61
CA GLU A 479 -14.64 -11.30 -27.70
C GLU A 479 -16.10 -11.37 -27.20
N VAL A 480 -16.53 -10.41 -26.40
CA VAL A 480 -17.85 -10.38 -25.74
C VAL A 480 -18.73 -9.19 -26.18
N GLY A 481 -18.36 -8.55 -27.28
CA GLY A 481 -18.97 -7.30 -27.76
C GLY A 481 -18.13 -6.07 -27.43
N GLN A 482 -18.76 -4.90 -27.34
CA GLN A 482 -18.08 -3.63 -27.13
C GLN A 482 -17.36 -3.60 -25.77
N ALA A 483 -16.05 -3.30 -25.81
CA ALA A 483 -15.19 -3.30 -24.64
C ALA A 483 -13.96 -2.41 -24.87
N VAL A 484 -13.99 -1.21 -24.32
CA VAL A 484 -13.00 -0.16 -24.59
C VAL A 484 -11.76 -0.35 -23.72
N ALA A 485 -10.57 -0.36 -24.30
CA ALA A 485 -9.31 -0.30 -23.55
C ALA A 485 -8.97 1.16 -23.17
N LEU A 486 -8.91 2.06 -24.15
CA LEU A 486 -8.62 3.46 -23.95
C LEU A 486 -9.75 4.35 -24.48
N SER A 487 -10.25 5.23 -23.64
CA SER A 487 -11.20 6.29 -24.00
C SER A 487 -10.55 7.66 -23.82
N VAL A 488 -10.48 8.47 -24.87
CA VAL A 488 -9.95 9.84 -24.84
C VAL A 488 -11.06 10.80 -25.26
N PHE A 489 -11.43 11.70 -24.36
CA PHE A 489 -12.56 12.63 -24.55
C PHE A 489 -12.15 14.10 -24.40
N SER A 490 -10.89 14.42 -24.61
CA SER A 490 -10.26 15.71 -24.29
C SER A 490 -9.31 16.19 -25.38
N ASP A 491 -8.83 17.41 -25.21
CA ASP A 491 -7.96 18.11 -26.15
C ASP A 491 -6.48 17.99 -25.77
N GLU A 492 -5.59 18.01 -26.78
CA GLU A 492 -4.14 17.97 -26.62
C GLU A 492 -3.66 16.71 -25.86
N VAL A 493 -4.17 15.54 -26.26
CA VAL A 493 -3.73 14.25 -25.67
C VAL A 493 -2.76 13.54 -26.59
N ALA A 494 -1.58 13.19 -26.06
CA ALA A 494 -0.57 12.42 -26.76
C ALA A 494 -0.40 11.02 -26.15
N VAL A 495 -0.45 10.00 -27.02
CA VAL A 495 -0.26 8.58 -26.67
C VAL A 495 0.97 8.09 -27.44
N ILE A 496 2.07 7.83 -26.71
CA ILE A 496 3.38 7.61 -27.31
C ILE A 496 3.93 6.25 -26.92
N ASN A 497 4.36 5.45 -27.90
CA ASN A 497 4.96 4.13 -27.67
C ASN A 497 4.09 3.26 -26.72
N CYS A 498 2.78 3.22 -26.96
CA CYS A 498 1.84 2.43 -26.16
C CYS A 498 1.30 1.22 -26.96
N LYS A 499 0.85 0.18 -26.22
CA LYS A 499 0.02 -0.89 -26.75
C LYS A 499 -1.41 -0.70 -26.29
N LEU A 500 -2.36 -0.71 -27.22
CA LEU A 500 -3.79 -0.70 -26.95
C LEU A 500 -4.36 -2.06 -27.39
N LEU A 501 -4.70 -2.88 -26.40
CA LEU A 501 -5.10 -4.27 -26.62
C LEU A 501 -6.58 -4.45 -26.30
N GLY A 502 -7.33 -5.00 -27.25
CA GLY A 502 -8.76 -5.25 -27.11
C GLY A 502 -9.35 -6.06 -28.24
N ASN A 503 -10.64 -5.97 -28.40
CA ASN A 503 -11.40 -6.64 -29.44
C ASN A 503 -12.33 -5.62 -30.15
N GLN A 504 -13.64 -5.70 -29.97
CA GLN A 504 -14.55 -4.70 -30.51
C GLN A 504 -14.44 -3.39 -29.70
N ASP A 505 -14.31 -2.25 -30.42
CA ASP A 505 -14.28 -0.91 -29.82
C ASP A 505 -13.05 -0.64 -28.89
N THR A 506 -11.85 -1.08 -29.27
CA THR A 506 -10.64 -0.97 -28.43
C THR A 506 -10.26 0.45 -28.05
N LEU A 507 -10.25 1.38 -29.03
CA LEU A 507 -9.89 2.79 -28.84
C LEU A 507 -11.08 3.72 -29.16
N TYR A 508 -11.59 4.40 -28.15
CA TYR A 508 -12.57 5.47 -28.31
C TYR A 508 -11.86 6.84 -28.36
N ALA A 509 -11.49 7.28 -29.56
CA ALA A 509 -10.88 8.57 -29.85
C ALA A 509 -12.00 9.59 -30.16
N SER A 510 -12.49 10.32 -29.16
CA SER A 510 -13.70 11.13 -29.27
C SER A 510 -13.55 12.53 -28.66
N GLY A 511 -14.65 13.31 -28.68
CA GLY A 511 -14.67 14.70 -28.29
C GLY A 511 -14.36 15.66 -29.46
N LYS A 512 -14.21 16.93 -29.16
CA LYS A 512 -13.83 17.97 -30.12
C LYS A 512 -12.34 18.29 -30.13
N GLY A 513 -11.57 17.53 -29.39
CA GLY A 513 -10.16 17.77 -29.16
C GLY A 513 -9.23 17.12 -30.19
N LYS A 514 -7.98 17.55 -30.14
CA LYS A 514 -6.88 17.09 -30.96
C LYS A 514 -6.13 15.98 -30.20
N GLN A 515 -5.87 14.85 -30.85
CA GLN A 515 -5.24 13.68 -30.25
C GLN A 515 -4.10 13.17 -31.13
N TYR A 516 -2.97 12.83 -30.52
CA TYR A 516 -1.78 12.35 -31.21
C TYR A 516 -1.37 10.97 -30.71
N TYR A 517 -1.31 10.02 -31.63
CA TYR A 517 -0.89 8.65 -31.38
C TYR A 517 0.40 8.37 -32.17
N LYS A 518 1.50 8.11 -31.49
CA LYS A 518 2.80 7.91 -32.15
C LYS A 518 3.47 6.62 -31.67
N ASP A 519 4.04 5.87 -32.63
CA ASP A 519 4.78 4.63 -32.38
C ASP A 519 3.95 3.59 -31.60
N CYS A 520 2.63 3.61 -31.74
CA CYS A 520 1.71 2.75 -31.00
C CYS A 520 1.42 1.45 -31.74
N TYR A 521 1.12 0.41 -30.94
CA TYR A 521 0.49 -0.82 -31.41
C TYR A 521 -0.97 -0.83 -30.99
N ILE A 522 -1.90 -0.94 -31.95
CA ILE A 522 -3.34 -0.90 -31.68
C ILE A 522 -3.97 -2.12 -32.34
N GLU A 523 -4.63 -2.98 -31.56
CA GLU A 523 -5.28 -4.18 -32.08
C GLU A 523 -6.77 -4.24 -31.75
N GLY A 524 -7.52 -4.95 -32.58
CA GLY A 524 -8.92 -5.24 -32.31
C GLY A 524 -9.61 -6.04 -33.40
N THR A 525 -10.92 -6.23 -33.24
CA THR A 525 -11.74 -7.00 -34.16
C THR A 525 -12.63 -6.10 -35.02
N THR A 526 -13.58 -5.37 -34.43
CA THR A 526 -14.59 -4.60 -35.12
C THR A 526 -14.59 -3.16 -34.63
N ASP A 527 -14.55 -2.18 -35.56
CA ASP A 527 -14.65 -0.76 -35.24
C ASP A 527 -13.65 -0.34 -34.13
N PHE A 528 -12.48 -0.99 -34.12
CA PHE A 528 -11.62 -0.92 -32.96
C PHE A 528 -10.87 0.41 -32.78
N ILE A 529 -11.03 1.35 -33.74
CA ILE A 529 -10.71 2.77 -33.61
C ILE A 529 -11.95 3.57 -33.99
N PHE A 530 -12.63 4.16 -33.01
CA PHE A 530 -13.90 4.82 -33.26
C PHE A 530 -14.04 6.12 -32.50
N GLY A 531 -14.95 7.02 -32.93
CA GLY A 531 -15.24 8.30 -32.28
C GLY A 531 -15.14 9.50 -33.19
N SER A 532 -15.12 10.72 -32.61
CA SER A 532 -15.33 11.99 -33.30
C SER A 532 -14.12 12.93 -33.29
N ALA A 533 -13.02 12.59 -32.67
CA ALA A 533 -11.87 13.47 -32.50
C ALA A 533 -11.12 13.76 -33.81
N THR A 534 -10.40 14.87 -33.84
CA THR A 534 -9.29 15.06 -34.79
C THR A 534 -8.09 14.29 -34.25
N ALA A 535 -7.82 13.12 -34.81
CA ALA A 535 -6.80 12.21 -34.31
C ALA A 535 -5.74 11.88 -35.39
N TYR A 536 -4.47 12.07 -35.03
CA TYR A 536 -3.34 11.82 -35.91
C TYR A 536 -2.53 10.63 -35.41
N PHE A 537 -2.46 9.59 -36.24
CA PHE A 537 -1.74 8.35 -35.99
C PHE A 537 -0.45 8.36 -36.85
N GLU A 538 0.73 8.40 -36.20
CA GLU A 538 2.01 8.45 -36.88
C GLU A 538 2.84 7.21 -36.52
N ASN A 539 3.35 6.52 -37.56
CA ASN A 539 4.22 5.34 -37.40
C ASN A 539 3.60 4.26 -36.48
N CYS A 540 2.28 4.08 -36.53
CA CYS A 540 1.59 3.09 -35.72
C CYS A 540 1.43 1.77 -36.47
N GLN A 541 1.44 0.64 -35.71
CA GLN A 541 1.00 -0.63 -36.20
C GLN A 541 -0.47 -0.86 -35.81
N ILE A 542 -1.32 -1.02 -36.82
CA ILE A 542 -2.76 -1.25 -36.67
C ILE A 542 -3.03 -2.70 -37.02
N HIS A 543 -3.50 -3.50 -36.05
CA HIS A 543 -3.55 -4.96 -36.17
C HIS A 543 -4.98 -5.50 -36.08
N SER A 544 -5.45 -6.12 -37.13
CA SER A 544 -6.80 -6.70 -37.23
C SER A 544 -6.79 -8.18 -36.81
N LYS A 545 -7.60 -8.49 -35.81
CA LYS A 545 -7.74 -9.87 -35.26
C LYS A 545 -8.88 -10.64 -35.90
N LYS A 546 -9.74 -10.00 -36.73
CA LYS A 546 -10.93 -10.62 -37.36
C LYS A 546 -11.30 -9.89 -38.64
N ASN A 547 -11.96 -10.63 -39.52
CA ASN A 547 -12.61 -10.06 -40.72
C ASN A 547 -13.69 -9.06 -40.27
N SER A 548 -13.45 -7.75 -40.44
CA SER A 548 -14.36 -6.70 -40.03
C SER A 548 -13.86 -5.31 -40.46
N TYR A 549 -13.91 -4.30 -39.59
CA TYR A 549 -13.63 -2.87 -39.88
C TYR A 549 -12.57 -2.33 -38.93
N VAL A 550 -11.59 -1.58 -39.47
CA VAL A 550 -10.57 -0.89 -38.63
C VAL A 550 -11.18 0.31 -37.96
N THR A 551 -11.75 1.26 -38.73
CA THR A 551 -12.23 2.53 -38.21
C THR A 551 -13.75 2.66 -38.29
N ALA A 552 -14.34 3.36 -37.31
CA ALA A 552 -15.71 3.81 -37.29
C ALA A 552 -15.77 5.30 -36.84
N ALA A 553 -15.38 6.18 -37.72
CA ALA A 553 -15.37 7.62 -37.43
C ALA A 553 -16.78 8.21 -37.34
N SER A 554 -16.95 9.19 -36.44
CA SER A 554 -18.18 9.98 -36.30
C SER A 554 -17.88 11.47 -36.30
N THR A 555 -16.99 11.89 -37.18
CA THR A 555 -16.52 13.26 -37.32
C THR A 555 -17.72 14.23 -37.46
N PRO A 556 -17.79 15.30 -36.67
CA PRO A 556 -18.81 16.33 -36.83
C PRO A 556 -18.69 17.04 -38.17
N GLN A 557 -19.83 17.55 -38.71
CA GLN A 557 -19.86 18.21 -40.00
C GLN A 557 -18.95 19.44 -40.05
N GLU A 558 -18.84 20.17 -38.97
CA GLU A 558 -18.03 21.38 -38.83
C GLU A 558 -16.53 21.13 -38.66
N SER A 559 -16.11 19.88 -38.46
CA SER A 559 -14.68 19.55 -38.24
C SER A 559 -13.91 19.54 -39.56
N GLU A 560 -12.79 20.24 -39.61
CA GLU A 560 -11.90 20.29 -40.75
C GLU A 560 -11.22 18.94 -41.03
N PHE A 561 -10.82 18.26 -39.94
CA PHE A 561 -10.15 16.94 -40.00
C PHE A 561 -10.82 15.93 -39.08
N GLY A 562 -10.78 14.66 -39.48
CA GLY A 562 -11.11 13.50 -38.66
C GLY A 562 -9.87 12.67 -38.30
N TYR A 563 -9.84 11.39 -38.66
CA TYR A 563 -8.71 10.49 -38.43
C TYR A 563 -7.70 10.57 -39.57
N VAL A 564 -6.43 10.77 -39.24
CA VAL A 564 -5.32 10.79 -40.19
C VAL A 564 -4.30 9.73 -39.77
N PHE A 565 -4.08 8.74 -40.63
CA PHE A 565 -3.04 7.71 -40.45
C PHE A 565 -1.87 8.05 -41.40
N LYS A 566 -0.70 8.28 -40.80
CA LYS A 566 0.50 8.66 -41.53
C LYS A 566 1.64 7.68 -41.24
N ASP A 567 2.23 7.14 -42.29
CA ASP A 567 3.35 6.20 -42.20
C ASP A 567 3.05 4.96 -41.32
N CYS A 568 1.78 4.53 -41.27
CA CYS A 568 1.32 3.42 -40.46
C CYS A 568 1.42 2.08 -41.21
N LYS A 569 1.48 0.97 -40.44
CA LYS A 569 1.49 -0.37 -40.98
C LYS A 569 0.22 -1.13 -40.53
N LEU A 570 -0.57 -1.59 -41.49
CA LEU A 570 -1.77 -2.40 -41.25
C LEU A 570 -1.41 -3.89 -41.38
N THR A 571 -1.62 -4.65 -40.31
CA THR A 571 -1.31 -6.09 -40.21
C THR A 571 -2.53 -6.84 -39.69
N ALA A 572 -2.51 -8.17 -39.79
CA ALA A 572 -3.60 -9.00 -39.28
C ALA A 572 -3.10 -10.36 -38.78
N ASP A 573 -3.93 -11.02 -37.97
CA ASP A 573 -3.77 -12.42 -37.59
C ASP A 573 -3.81 -13.38 -38.80
N ALA A 574 -3.19 -14.54 -38.64
CA ALA A 574 -3.26 -15.57 -39.63
C ALA A 574 -4.71 -16.01 -39.94
N GLY A 575 -5.10 -15.98 -41.22
CA GLY A 575 -6.47 -16.32 -41.63
C GLY A 575 -7.44 -15.16 -41.75
N VAL A 576 -7.05 -13.96 -41.32
CA VAL A 576 -7.81 -12.74 -41.53
C VAL A 576 -7.51 -12.19 -42.93
N THR A 577 -8.55 -12.06 -43.77
CA THR A 577 -8.40 -11.76 -45.21
C THR A 577 -9.38 -10.71 -45.74
N GLU A 578 -10.39 -10.31 -44.95
CA GLU A 578 -11.50 -9.46 -45.40
C GLU A 578 -11.75 -8.33 -44.40
N VAL A 579 -10.89 -7.31 -44.45
CA VAL A 579 -10.97 -6.16 -43.56
C VAL A 579 -11.19 -4.88 -44.37
N TYR A 580 -12.16 -4.07 -43.95
CA TYR A 580 -12.32 -2.72 -44.46
C TYR A 580 -11.46 -1.72 -43.68
N LEU A 581 -10.92 -0.73 -44.36
CA LEU A 581 -10.23 0.42 -43.72
C LEU A 581 -11.15 1.18 -42.78
N GLY A 582 -12.46 1.22 -43.09
CA GLY A 582 -13.42 1.81 -42.19
C GLY A 582 -14.86 1.86 -42.74
N ARG A 583 -15.74 2.29 -41.86
CA ARG A 583 -17.16 2.57 -42.14
C ARG A 583 -17.67 3.76 -41.34
N PRO A 584 -18.68 4.55 -41.86
CA PRO A 584 -19.10 5.80 -41.24
C PRO A 584 -20.09 5.56 -40.08
N TRP A 585 -19.62 5.74 -38.82
CA TRP A 585 -20.55 5.74 -37.69
C TRP A 585 -21.52 6.91 -37.76
N ARG A 586 -21.07 8.09 -38.28
CA ARG A 586 -21.92 9.21 -38.67
C ARG A 586 -21.61 9.60 -40.10
N ILE A 587 -22.59 10.23 -40.78
CA ILE A 587 -22.54 10.48 -42.21
C ILE A 587 -21.44 11.43 -42.68
N TYR A 588 -20.86 12.25 -41.79
CA TYR A 588 -19.74 13.16 -42.07
C TYR A 588 -18.37 12.55 -41.63
N ALA A 589 -18.29 11.23 -41.44
CA ALA A 589 -17.07 10.57 -41.04
C ALA A 589 -15.89 10.90 -41.96
N GLN A 590 -14.74 11.23 -41.39
CA GLN A 590 -13.52 11.53 -42.12
C GLN A 590 -12.39 10.58 -41.65
N THR A 591 -11.75 9.90 -42.61
CA THR A 591 -10.55 9.05 -42.32
C THR A 591 -9.63 9.05 -43.55
N VAL A 592 -8.35 9.33 -43.33
CA VAL A 592 -7.34 9.43 -44.37
C VAL A 592 -6.13 8.59 -44.05
N PHE A 593 -5.66 7.79 -45.02
CA PHE A 593 -4.41 7.01 -44.92
C PHE A 593 -3.36 7.54 -45.89
N ILE A 594 -2.18 7.94 -45.38
CA ILE A 594 -1.11 8.56 -46.16
C ILE A 594 0.20 7.78 -45.93
N ASN A 595 0.86 7.35 -46.99
CA ASN A 595 2.12 6.59 -46.97
C ASN A 595 2.06 5.30 -46.13
N CYS A 596 0.89 4.71 -45.94
CA CYS A 596 0.71 3.54 -45.11
C CYS A 596 1.05 2.24 -45.90
N GLU A 597 1.56 1.23 -45.17
CA GLU A 597 1.72 -0.11 -45.70
C GLU A 597 0.45 -0.93 -45.40
N LEU A 598 -0.35 -1.22 -46.41
CA LEU A 598 -1.61 -1.98 -46.28
C LEU A 598 -1.37 -3.48 -46.52
N GLY A 599 -1.64 -4.28 -45.48
CA GLY A 599 -1.52 -5.74 -45.57
C GLY A 599 -2.54 -6.37 -46.50
N SER A 600 -2.30 -7.62 -46.95
CA SER A 600 -3.13 -8.35 -47.92
C SER A 600 -4.56 -8.64 -47.40
N HIS A 601 -4.84 -8.44 -46.13
CA HIS A 601 -6.14 -8.61 -45.52
C HIS A 601 -7.12 -7.46 -45.84
N ILE A 602 -6.61 -6.34 -46.34
CA ILE A 602 -7.47 -5.21 -46.69
C ILE A 602 -8.19 -5.49 -48.01
N LEU A 603 -9.52 -5.44 -47.97
CA LEU A 603 -10.40 -5.64 -49.11
C LEU A 603 -10.13 -4.64 -50.24
N PRO A 604 -10.26 -5.05 -51.51
CA PRO A 604 -10.09 -4.14 -52.64
C PRO A 604 -11.01 -2.90 -52.64
N GLU A 605 -12.23 -3.08 -52.17
CA GLU A 605 -13.22 -2.01 -51.99
C GLU A 605 -12.77 -0.95 -51.00
N GLY A 606 -11.98 -1.30 -50.01
CA GLY A 606 -11.38 -0.47 -48.97
C GLY A 606 -12.36 0.02 -47.93
N TRP A 607 -13.53 0.49 -48.31
CA TRP A 607 -14.48 1.17 -47.44
C TRP A 607 -15.88 0.57 -47.56
N HIS A 608 -16.67 0.71 -46.47
CA HIS A 608 -18.05 0.26 -46.40
C HIS A 608 -18.97 1.39 -45.96
N ASN A 609 -20.16 1.56 -46.58
CA ASN A 609 -21.06 2.66 -46.29
C ASN A 609 -21.93 2.47 -45.03
N TRP A 610 -21.83 1.35 -44.33
CA TRP A 610 -22.65 0.97 -43.17
C TRP A 610 -24.15 0.96 -43.45
N SER A 611 -24.54 0.58 -44.65
CA SER A 611 -25.95 0.63 -45.14
C SER A 611 -26.57 2.06 -44.99
N LYS A 612 -25.77 3.10 -45.19
CA LYS A 612 -26.13 4.50 -45.16
C LYS A 612 -25.76 5.15 -46.50
N PRO A 613 -26.59 5.04 -47.54
CA PRO A 613 -26.28 5.63 -48.88
C PRO A 613 -25.96 7.13 -48.83
N GLU A 614 -26.57 7.87 -47.90
CA GLU A 614 -26.30 9.29 -47.71
C GLU A 614 -24.84 9.57 -47.27
N ALA A 615 -24.20 8.62 -46.60
CA ALA A 615 -22.81 8.78 -46.18
C ALA A 615 -21.83 8.73 -47.35
N GLU A 616 -22.21 8.11 -48.49
CA GLU A 616 -21.41 8.10 -49.72
C GLU A 616 -21.22 9.51 -50.30
N GLN A 617 -22.12 10.42 -50.00
CA GLN A 617 -22.10 11.83 -50.46
C GLN A 617 -21.40 12.76 -49.46
N THR A 618 -21.29 12.40 -48.20
CA THR A 618 -20.89 13.29 -47.12
C THR A 618 -19.64 12.83 -46.36
N ALA A 619 -19.35 11.54 -46.31
CA ALA A 619 -18.14 11.02 -45.69
C ALA A 619 -16.91 11.33 -46.58
N PHE A 620 -15.78 11.59 -45.94
CA PHE A 620 -14.52 11.83 -46.61
C PHE A 620 -13.53 10.74 -46.28
N TYR A 621 -13.35 9.76 -47.19
CA TYR A 621 -12.40 8.65 -47.04
C TYR A 621 -11.31 8.76 -48.10
N GLY A 622 -10.09 9.16 -47.63
CA GLY A 622 -8.99 9.51 -48.53
C GLY A 622 -7.78 8.55 -48.41
N GLU A 623 -7.11 8.38 -49.52
CA GLU A 623 -5.84 7.65 -49.56
C GLU A 623 -4.82 8.42 -50.42
N TYR A 624 -3.53 8.39 -49.97
CA TYR A 624 -2.43 8.95 -50.73
C TYR A 624 -1.14 8.14 -50.55
N SER A 625 -0.53 7.75 -51.68
CA SER A 625 0.81 7.12 -51.69
C SER A 625 0.98 5.89 -50.79
N ASN A 626 -0.12 5.17 -50.51
CA ASN A 626 -0.06 3.93 -49.73
C ASN A 626 0.66 2.82 -50.55
N SER A 627 1.08 1.78 -49.88
CA SER A 627 1.80 0.64 -50.45
C SER A 627 1.28 -0.70 -49.89
N GLY A 628 1.88 -1.81 -50.30
CA GLY A 628 1.54 -3.13 -49.82
C GLY A 628 0.46 -3.86 -50.64
N LYS A 629 0.23 -5.13 -50.30
CA LYS A 629 -0.67 -6.02 -51.11
C LYS A 629 -2.14 -5.62 -51.00
N GLY A 630 -2.55 -4.90 -49.95
CA GLY A 630 -3.93 -4.41 -49.77
C GLY A 630 -4.17 -3.04 -50.42
N PHE A 631 -3.15 -2.40 -51.00
CA PHE A 631 -3.32 -1.14 -51.72
C PHE A 631 -3.85 -1.41 -53.15
N ALA A 632 -5.13 -1.09 -53.38
CA ALA A 632 -5.81 -1.32 -54.62
C ALA A 632 -6.61 -0.11 -55.09
N PRO A 633 -6.01 1.06 -55.39
CA PRO A 633 -6.67 2.33 -55.58
C PRO A 633 -7.70 2.32 -56.72
N ARG A 634 -7.52 1.50 -57.75
CA ARG A 634 -8.45 1.38 -58.89
C ARG A 634 -9.68 0.48 -58.61
N LYS A 635 -9.70 -0.21 -57.44
CA LYS A 635 -10.79 -1.11 -57.04
C LYS A 635 -11.52 -0.60 -55.80
N ARG A 636 -11.12 0.56 -55.25
CA ARG A 636 -11.84 1.24 -54.17
C ARG A 636 -13.23 1.62 -54.58
N VAL A 637 -14.13 1.74 -53.62
CA VAL A 637 -15.48 2.29 -53.85
C VAL A 637 -15.42 3.66 -54.51
N GLU A 638 -16.34 3.98 -55.41
CA GLU A 638 -16.32 5.18 -56.25
C GLU A 638 -16.41 6.49 -55.39
N TRP A 639 -17.03 6.43 -54.25
CA TRP A 639 -17.20 7.58 -53.37
C TRP A 639 -15.99 7.81 -52.40
N SER A 640 -14.92 7.04 -52.51
CA SER A 640 -13.67 7.29 -51.84
C SER A 640 -12.72 8.15 -52.69
N HIS A 641 -11.75 8.80 -52.05
CA HIS A 641 -10.89 9.79 -52.68
C HIS A 641 -9.45 9.30 -52.77
N GLN A 642 -8.86 9.34 -53.95
CA GLN A 642 -7.42 9.23 -54.16
C GLN A 642 -6.86 10.67 -54.20
N LEU A 643 -6.17 11.10 -53.13
CA LEU A 643 -5.71 12.45 -52.98
C LEU A 643 -4.56 12.78 -53.95
N THR A 644 -4.54 14.00 -54.44
CA THR A 644 -3.39 14.59 -55.16
C THR A 644 -2.29 14.98 -54.14
N SER A 645 -1.07 15.21 -54.62
CA SER A 645 0.05 15.67 -53.77
C SER A 645 -0.32 16.98 -53.03
N LYS A 646 -0.99 17.89 -53.70
CA LYS A 646 -1.42 19.18 -53.13
C LYS A 646 -2.47 19.01 -52.02
N GLU A 647 -3.40 18.09 -52.17
CA GLU A 647 -4.37 17.77 -51.12
C GLU A 647 -3.70 17.07 -49.94
N ALA A 648 -2.75 16.14 -50.19
CA ALA A 648 -2.02 15.43 -49.14
C ALA A 648 -1.13 16.36 -48.29
N GLU A 649 -0.66 17.48 -48.83
CA GLU A 649 0.08 18.52 -48.10
C GLU A 649 -0.72 19.15 -46.97
N GLN A 650 -2.07 19.10 -47.02
CA GLN A 650 -2.93 19.59 -45.93
C GLN A 650 -2.91 18.70 -44.69
N TYR A 651 -2.48 17.45 -44.84
CA TYR A 651 -2.48 16.44 -43.75
C TYR A 651 -1.13 16.33 -43.03
N THR A 652 -0.38 17.43 -42.93
CA THR A 652 0.82 17.45 -42.09
C THR A 652 0.44 17.51 -40.60
N LEU A 653 1.28 16.95 -39.73
CA LEU A 653 1.07 16.99 -38.27
C LEU A 653 0.79 18.41 -37.77
N LYS A 654 1.59 19.38 -38.26
CA LYS A 654 1.42 20.81 -37.91
C LYS A 654 0.09 21.38 -38.36
N HIS A 655 -0.38 21.00 -39.55
CA HIS A 655 -1.62 21.55 -40.10
C HIS A 655 -2.83 20.95 -39.37
N VAL A 656 -2.82 19.64 -39.11
CA VAL A 656 -3.95 18.92 -38.48
C VAL A 656 -4.02 19.20 -36.97
N LEU A 657 -2.87 19.19 -36.26
CA LEU A 657 -2.86 19.30 -34.80
C LEU A 657 -2.29 20.60 -34.25
N GLY A 658 -1.65 21.43 -35.07
CA GLY A 658 -1.01 22.64 -34.60
C GLY A 658 -2.01 23.69 -34.11
N ASN A 659 -1.56 24.51 -33.14
CA ASN A 659 -2.31 25.63 -32.60
C ASN A 659 -1.91 26.96 -33.25
N GLY A 660 -1.10 26.92 -34.31
CA GLY A 660 -0.65 28.12 -35.03
C GLY A 660 0.29 29.01 -34.21
N LEU A 661 1.09 28.41 -33.32
CA LEU A 661 1.98 29.15 -32.45
C LEU A 661 3.07 29.92 -33.21
N PRO A 662 3.53 31.09 -32.71
CA PRO A 662 4.60 31.85 -33.30
C PRO A 662 5.89 31.00 -33.44
N GLN A 663 6.70 31.35 -34.47
CA GLN A 663 7.96 30.71 -34.73
C GLN A 663 8.86 30.69 -33.46
N GLY A 664 9.39 29.52 -33.10
CA GLY A 664 10.24 29.30 -31.92
C GLY A 664 9.51 28.89 -30.66
N LYS A 665 8.17 28.84 -30.65
CA LYS A 665 7.40 28.16 -29.58
C LYS A 665 7.12 26.72 -29.99
N LYS A 666 7.21 25.79 -29.00
CA LYS A 666 6.92 24.39 -29.22
C LYS A 666 5.42 24.16 -29.19
N GLU A 667 4.92 23.38 -30.13
CA GLU A 667 3.56 22.85 -30.10
C GLU A 667 3.40 21.81 -28.99
N TRP A 668 2.18 21.58 -28.52
CA TRP A 668 1.88 20.67 -27.42
C TRP A 668 2.37 19.23 -27.66
N TYR A 669 2.37 18.77 -28.90
CA TYR A 669 2.88 17.45 -29.31
C TYR A 669 4.42 17.38 -29.46
N GLU A 670 5.14 18.49 -29.30
CA GLU A 670 6.61 18.57 -29.32
C GLU A 670 7.21 18.60 -27.89
N ILE A 671 6.36 18.68 -26.86
CA ILE A 671 6.76 18.78 -25.44
C ILE A 671 6.94 17.37 -24.81
N LEU A 672 6.99 16.32 -25.62
CA LEU A 672 6.89 14.90 -25.24
C LEU A 672 8.20 14.28 -24.76
#